data_7303a311cd028b64e962c5747ee80144
#
_entry.id   7303a311cd028b64e962c5747ee80144
#
_cell.length_a   1.000
_cell.length_b   1.000
_cell.length_c   1.000
_cell.angle_alpha   90.00
_cell.angle_beta   90.00
_cell.angle_gamma   90.00
#
_symmetry.space_group_name_H-M   'P 1'
#
loop_
_entity.id
_entity.type
_entity.pdbx_description
1 polymer ?
#
loop_
_entity_poly.entity_id
_entity_poly.type
_entity_poly.pdbx_seq_one_letter_code
_entity_poly.pdbx_strand_id
1 'polypeptide(L)'
;MAFSLSPTNLARGSARHPWRVVGIWSVMFVVSIMLIGAMLSGALTTTADFTNTPDSKAGAQLLEDRLRGPQQAHEAVVIAFPDKTYDDPAFRAQYDEIFNRIQALGPGVIDSAVNLYQAGPEGLVSQDKRSAMIPITMAGDLDEAAENVEQVITIIDEEAASDGFDVYITGAAAIGYDFQTASERDLARGETIGGLIALVILLLVLGTVVSALVPLVLAIVSIVLALGMTALLGQGFEFSFFVTNMISMMGLAVGIDYTLFVLSRFREERGRGRSVLDAVDVASATAGRAVLFSGLTVIIALMGMLIIPSTIYKSLAAGAILVVSFAILASLTLLPALMRLLGDKVNRLRLPFIQKIQDEFDESRPGGFWDKVASTVMKHPVIGVVSVTAILVAATIPYFDINTGSAGVSTFPDSFRSKQGFERLEADFDGGEVAPAEIVIDRDAKSPAVAGAVEKLKGILAQDSVFGAATYETNADGTVGLLSVQMAVDPYLDEANRAIERLREDYVPQAFGDVPANVYVTGLTAVNLDSINVTSTYTPYVFAFVLGLSFVLLMLVFRSIVVPAKAIVMNLLSVGAAYGLIVLVSQKGFGADVLGFQQVDTVEFWLPLFLFSVLFGLSMDYHVFLLSRIRERYDVTGDNTDAVAYGLRTTGRLITGAALIMVAVFGGFAMGDLVMLQQTGFGLGVAVLIDATIIRSILVPSSMKLLGAWNWYLPPVLSWLPRIGIEGKTGGPAPEAAGGGGGGS
;
A
#
# COMPACT_ATOMS: atom_id res chain seq x y z
N MET A 1 -10.76 -41.94 2.27
CA MET A 1 -11.44 -40.79 2.89
C MET A 1 -11.04 -39.54 2.12
N ALA A 2 -11.93 -38.99 1.30
CA ALA A 2 -11.68 -37.75 0.63
C ALA A 2 -11.62 -36.64 1.71
N PHE A 3 -10.45 -36.03 1.91
CA PHE A 3 -10.30 -34.83 2.72
C PHE A 3 -11.08 -33.70 2.01
N SER A 4 -12.33 -33.49 2.39
CA SER A 4 -13.01 -32.28 1.98
C SER A 4 -12.39 -31.10 2.75
N LEU A 5 -11.69 -30.23 2.05
CA LEU A 5 -11.06 -29.00 2.55
C LEU A 5 -12.13 -27.95 2.97
N SER A 6 -13.18 -28.38 3.69
CA SER A 6 -14.17 -27.43 4.20
C SER A 6 -13.61 -26.73 5.46
N PRO A 7 -13.89 -25.42 5.66
CA PRO A 7 -13.45 -24.67 6.83
C PRO A 7 -13.78 -25.38 8.15
N THR A 8 -14.95 -26.00 8.23
CA THR A 8 -15.40 -26.76 9.41
C THR A 8 -14.52 -27.98 9.68
N ASN A 9 -14.11 -28.71 8.63
CA ASN A 9 -13.28 -29.91 8.80
C ASN A 9 -11.85 -29.54 9.20
N LEU A 10 -11.29 -28.46 8.62
CA LEU A 10 -9.99 -27.93 9.01
C LEU A 10 -9.99 -27.48 10.48
N ALA A 11 -10.96 -26.70 10.89
CA ALA A 11 -11.07 -26.21 12.26
C ALA A 11 -11.32 -27.34 13.26
N ARG A 12 -12.17 -28.30 12.94
CA ARG A 12 -12.41 -29.50 13.79
C ARG A 12 -11.15 -30.33 13.93
N GLY A 13 -10.41 -30.55 12.86
CA GLY A 13 -9.12 -31.25 12.87
C GLY A 13 -8.11 -30.54 13.76
N SER A 14 -8.01 -29.23 13.63
CA SER A 14 -7.14 -28.36 14.44
C SER A 14 -7.52 -28.37 15.92
N ALA A 15 -8.81 -28.29 16.25
CA ALA A 15 -9.28 -28.32 17.63
C ALA A 15 -9.15 -29.72 18.28
N ARG A 16 -9.11 -30.80 17.49
CA ARG A 16 -8.85 -32.17 18.02
C ARG A 16 -7.39 -32.41 18.33
N HIS A 17 -6.47 -31.77 17.61
CA HIS A 17 -5.03 -31.93 17.78
C HIS A 17 -4.32 -30.57 18.01
N PRO A 18 -4.73 -29.79 19.03
CA PRO A 18 -4.33 -28.40 19.15
C PRO A 18 -2.81 -28.22 19.32
N TRP A 19 -2.14 -29.07 20.09
CA TRP A 19 -0.69 -29.00 20.31
C TRP A 19 0.12 -29.28 19.03
N ARG A 20 -0.38 -30.17 18.14
CA ARG A 20 0.28 -30.41 16.86
C ARG A 20 0.17 -29.18 15.95
N VAL A 21 -0.99 -28.55 15.91
CA VAL A 21 -1.20 -27.33 15.12
C VAL A 21 -0.35 -26.18 15.64
N VAL A 22 -0.38 -25.92 16.95
CA VAL A 22 0.46 -24.89 17.57
C VAL A 22 1.93 -25.19 17.32
N GLY A 23 2.38 -26.46 17.45
CA GLY A 23 3.75 -26.85 17.14
C GLY A 23 4.16 -26.57 15.69
N ILE A 24 3.32 -26.91 14.71
CA ILE A 24 3.58 -26.63 13.29
C ILE A 24 3.70 -25.11 13.05
N TRP A 25 2.75 -24.32 13.56
CA TRP A 25 2.78 -22.86 13.42
C TRP A 25 4.00 -22.24 14.11
N SER A 26 4.39 -22.75 15.27
CA SER A 26 5.61 -22.28 15.98
C SER A 26 6.87 -22.60 15.18
N VAL A 27 6.97 -23.79 14.58
CA VAL A 27 8.11 -24.14 13.72
C VAL A 27 8.14 -23.23 12.48
N MET A 28 7.00 -23.04 11.81
CA MET A 28 6.92 -22.13 10.65
C MET A 28 7.32 -20.69 11.05
N PHE A 29 6.89 -20.22 12.22
CA PHE A 29 7.22 -18.90 12.73
C PHE A 29 8.74 -18.74 12.97
N VAL A 30 9.38 -19.72 13.62
CA VAL A 30 10.83 -19.69 13.86
C VAL A 30 11.61 -19.76 12.53
N VAL A 31 11.20 -20.65 11.61
CA VAL A 31 11.81 -20.74 10.29
C VAL A 31 11.66 -19.42 9.52
N SER A 32 10.48 -18.78 9.57
CA SER A 32 10.28 -17.48 8.92
C SER A 32 11.19 -16.39 9.49
N ILE A 33 11.40 -16.35 10.82
CA ILE A 33 12.36 -15.40 11.43
C ILE A 33 13.79 -15.66 10.90
N MET A 34 14.19 -16.92 10.77
CA MET A 34 15.51 -17.26 10.22
C MET A 34 15.63 -16.84 8.75
N LEU A 35 14.58 -17.05 7.95
CA LEU A 35 14.56 -16.62 6.54
C LEU A 35 14.62 -15.10 6.40
N ILE A 36 13.87 -14.37 7.24
CA ILE A 36 13.91 -12.90 7.28
C ILE A 36 15.35 -12.42 7.56
N GLY A 37 15.98 -12.94 8.62
CA GLY A 37 17.33 -12.51 8.99
C GLY A 37 18.43 -12.91 8.00
N ALA A 38 18.21 -13.98 7.21
CA ALA A 38 19.23 -14.48 6.30
C ALA A 38 19.07 -13.99 4.85
N MET A 39 17.84 -13.63 4.41
CA MET A 39 17.53 -13.52 2.98
C MET A 39 16.64 -12.32 2.63
N LEU A 40 16.06 -11.60 3.60
CA LEU A 40 15.09 -10.56 3.28
C LEU A 40 15.76 -9.32 2.68
N SER A 41 16.89 -8.88 3.21
CA SER A 41 17.61 -7.72 2.66
C SER A 41 17.96 -7.91 1.19
N GLY A 42 18.55 -9.04 0.82
CA GLY A 42 18.87 -9.35 -0.58
C GLY A 42 17.67 -9.72 -1.47
N ALA A 43 16.44 -9.70 -0.94
CA ALA A 43 15.20 -9.92 -1.67
C ALA A 43 14.46 -8.60 -1.99
N LEU A 44 14.94 -7.50 -1.46
CA LEU A 44 14.31 -6.18 -1.57
C LEU A 44 15.16 -5.27 -2.45
N THR A 45 14.50 -4.47 -3.29
CA THR A 45 15.13 -3.42 -4.09
C THR A 45 14.50 -2.06 -3.83
N THR A 46 15.29 -1.02 -3.85
CA THR A 46 14.84 0.37 -3.81
C THR A 46 14.42 0.88 -5.18
N THR A 47 14.82 0.19 -6.25
CA THR A 47 14.54 0.60 -7.62
C THR A 47 13.15 0.19 -8.08
N ALA A 48 12.47 1.10 -8.79
CA ALA A 48 11.23 0.81 -9.49
C ALA A 48 11.54 0.33 -10.89
N ASP A 49 11.23 -0.94 -11.21
CA ASP A 49 11.46 -1.48 -12.55
C ASP A 49 10.16 -1.92 -13.23
N PHE A 50 10.20 -2.04 -14.54
CA PHE A 50 9.13 -2.52 -15.39
C PHE A 50 9.38 -3.97 -15.79
N THR A 51 8.31 -4.79 -15.82
CA THR A 51 8.42 -6.16 -16.35
C THR A 51 8.09 -6.24 -17.85
N ASN A 52 7.71 -5.13 -18.47
CA ASN A 52 7.76 -4.88 -19.92
C ASN A 52 8.93 -3.94 -20.24
N THR A 53 9.07 -3.54 -21.50
CA THR A 53 10.16 -2.68 -21.98
C THR A 53 9.61 -1.36 -22.51
N PRO A 54 9.19 -0.41 -21.64
CA PRO A 54 8.89 0.94 -22.09
C PRO A 54 10.15 1.63 -22.62
N ASP A 55 9.97 2.79 -23.23
CA ASP A 55 11.04 3.52 -23.89
C ASP A 55 12.22 3.81 -22.97
N SER A 56 11.95 4.27 -21.75
CA SER A 56 12.99 4.53 -20.74
C SER A 56 13.82 3.28 -20.40
N LYS A 57 13.17 2.12 -20.22
CA LYS A 57 13.86 0.88 -19.91
C LYS A 57 14.69 0.38 -21.08
N ALA A 58 14.17 0.47 -22.31
CA ALA A 58 14.92 0.08 -23.51
C ALA A 58 16.19 0.93 -23.67
N GLY A 59 16.09 2.24 -23.45
CA GLY A 59 17.23 3.15 -23.47
C GLY A 59 18.26 2.83 -22.37
N ALA A 60 17.79 2.65 -21.13
CA ALA A 60 18.67 2.32 -20.00
C ALA A 60 19.43 1.01 -20.22
N GLN A 61 18.77 -0.05 -20.71
CA GLN A 61 19.40 -1.33 -21.02
C GLN A 61 20.47 -1.21 -22.12
N LEU A 62 20.23 -0.40 -23.15
CA LEU A 62 21.24 -0.15 -24.17
C LEU A 62 22.49 0.56 -23.63
N LEU A 63 22.30 1.52 -22.71
CA LEU A 63 23.40 2.20 -22.04
C LEU A 63 24.21 1.23 -21.18
N GLU A 64 23.53 0.42 -20.41
CA GLU A 64 24.14 -0.60 -19.55
C GLU A 64 24.94 -1.62 -20.38
N ASP A 65 24.31 -2.21 -21.41
CA ASP A 65 24.92 -3.27 -22.21
C ASP A 65 26.06 -2.80 -23.07
N ARG A 66 26.06 -1.52 -23.55
CA ARG A 66 26.94 -1.13 -24.69
C ARG A 66 27.71 0.17 -24.49
N LEU A 67 27.46 0.97 -23.45
CA LEU A 67 28.13 2.25 -23.25
C LEU A 67 28.84 2.35 -21.90
N ARG A 68 28.10 2.19 -20.79
CA ARG A 68 28.63 2.52 -19.44
C ARG A 68 28.65 1.35 -18.44
N GLY A 69 28.15 0.17 -18.82
CA GLY A 69 27.95 -0.93 -17.84
C GLY A 69 26.82 -0.70 -16.90
N PRO A 70 26.67 -1.52 -15.80
CA PRO A 70 25.63 -1.36 -14.79
C PRO A 70 25.59 0.06 -14.23
N GLN A 71 24.38 0.55 -13.96
CA GLN A 71 24.20 1.89 -13.43
C GLN A 71 24.79 1.98 -12.02
N GLN A 72 25.81 2.82 -11.87
CA GLN A 72 26.43 3.11 -10.58
C GLN A 72 25.73 4.30 -9.90
N ALA A 73 25.76 4.33 -8.57
CA ALA A 73 25.26 5.47 -7.81
C ALA A 73 26.30 6.60 -7.83
N HIS A 74 25.86 7.76 -8.27
CA HIS A 74 26.64 8.99 -8.24
C HIS A 74 26.12 9.86 -7.09
N GLU A 75 27.03 10.22 -6.18
CA GLU A 75 26.74 11.05 -5.01
C GLU A 75 27.51 12.37 -5.10
N ALA A 76 26.92 13.42 -4.58
CA ALA A 76 27.57 14.72 -4.43
C ALA A 76 27.69 15.07 -2.94
N VAL A 77 28.92 15.19 -2.45
CA VAL A 77 29.16 15.77 -1.12
C VAL A 77 29.44 17.26 -1.28
N VAL A 78 28.61 18.11 -0.73
CA VAL A 78 28.70 19.57 -0.81
C VAL A 78 29.22 20.11 0.52
N ILE A 79 30.32 20.84 0.45
CA ILE A 79 30.96 21.53 1.59
C ILE A 79 30.74 23.03 1.42
N ALA A 80 30.14 23.67 2.39
CA ALA A 80 29.82 25.09 2.36
C ALA A 80 30.39 25.85 3.58
N PHE A 81 30.99 26.99 3.33
CA PHE A 81 31.46 27.89 4.37
C PHE A 81 30.72 29.24 4.28
N PRO A 82 30.14 29.75 5.35
CA PRO A 82 29.47 31.06 5.35
C PRO A 82 30.39 32.24 5.02
N ASP A 83 31.65 32.19 5.50
CA ASP A 83 32.56 33.31 5.51
C ASP A 83 33.88 33.09 4.71
N LYS A 84 34.05 31.93 4.07
CA LYS A 84 35.30 31.58 3.36
C LYS A 84 34.99 31.13 1.95
N THR A 85 35.99 31.32 1.06
CA THR A 85 35.91 30.80 -0.30
C THR A 85 36.84 29.61 -0.48
N TYR A 86 36.63 28.84 -1.56
CA TYR A 86 37.42 27.62 -1.87
C TYR A 86 38.93 27.87 -2.02
N ASP A 87 39.35 29.13 -2.24
CA ASP A 87 40.77 29.56 -2.29
C ASP A 87 41.36 29.73 -0.90
N ASP A 88 40.56 29.77 0.19
CA ASP A 88 41.04 29.93 1.56
C ASP A 88 41.74 28.66 2.04
N PRO A 89 42.96 28.77 2.63
CA PRO A 89 43.65 27.60 3.15
C PRO A 89 42.90 26.76 4.16
N ALA A 90 42.02 27.38 4.96
CA ALA A 90 41.21 26.65 5.93
C ALA A 90 40.06 25.87 5.25
N PHE A 91 39.46 26.44 4.20
CA PHE A 91 38.50 25.70 3.37
C PHE A 91 39.17 24.49 2.75
N ARG A 92 40.32 24.68 2.13
CA ARG A 92 41.07 23.59 1.48
C ARG A 92 41.46 22.49 2.46
N ALA A 93 41.90 22.84 3.66
CA ALA A 93 42.28 21.86 4.67
C ALA A 93 41.10 20.96 5.05
N GLN A 94 39.92 21.53 5.24
CA GLN A 94 38.71 20.79 5.58
C GLN A 94 38.21 19.95 4.42
N TYR A 95 38.22 20.51 3.20
CA TYR A 95 37.89 19.77 1.98
C TYR A 95 38.80 18.54 1.78
N ASP A 96 40.11 18.74 1.91
CA ASP A 96 41.10 17.67 1.77
C ASP A 96 40.95 16.60 2.88
N GLU A 97 40.58 17.01 4.11
CA GLU A 97 40.31 16.08 5.21
C GLU A 97 39.10 15.19 4.91
N ILE A 98 37.95 15.77 4.54
CA ILE A 98 36.74 15.03 4.17
C ILE A 98 37.01 14.12 2.98
N PHE A 99 37.64 14.65 1.92
CA PHE A 99 38.00 13.87 0.73
C PHE A 99 38.87 12.66 1.07
N ASN A 100 39.92 12.86 1.89
CA ASN A 100 40.80 11.76 2.28
C ASN A 100 40.11 10.72 3.15
N ARG A 101 39.20 11.13 4.05
CA ARG A 101 38.38 10.21 4.85
C ARG A 101 37.45 9.36 3.98
N ILE A 102 36.76 9.99 3.02
CA ILE A 102 35.89 9.29 2.06
C ILE A 102 36.72 8.28 1.22
N GLN A 103 37.86 8.72 0.69
CA GLN A 103 38.72 7.86 -0.10
C GLN A 103 39.30 6.69 0.73
N ALA A 104 39.52 6.89 2.02
CA ALA A 104 40.01 5.85 2.92
C ALA A 104 39.03 4.70 3.16
N LEU A 105 37.73 4.84 2.80
CA LEU A 105 36.75 3.76 2.83
C LEU A 105 37.10 2.64 1.83
N GLY A 106 37.89 2.96 0.81
CA GLY A 106 38.44 1.98 -0.14
C GLY A 106 37.49 1.56 -1.26
N PRO A 107 38.02 0.74 -2.21
CA PRO A 107 37.33 0.42 -3.46
C PRO A 107 36.12 -0.51 -3.29
N GLY A 108 35.84 -1.05 -2.09
CA GLY A 108 34.63 -1.79 -1.79
C GLY A 108 33.42 -0.89 -1.47
N VAL A 109 33.65 0.41 -1.25
CA VAL A 109 32.62 1.40 -0.94
C VAL A 109 32.62 2.52 -1.99
N ILE A 110 33.78 3.03 -2.35
CA ILE A 110 33.97 4.15 -3.28
C ILE A 110 34.77 3.64 -4.50
N ASP A 111 34.12 3.63 -5.65
CA ASP A 111 34.80 3.30 -6.93
C ASP A 111 35.71 4.45 -7.37
N SER A 112 35.17 5.69 -7.30
CA SER A 112 35.97 6.88 -7.64
C SER A 112 35.45 8.12 -6.84
N ALA A 113 36.38 9.07 -6.62
CA ALA A 113 36.04 10.40 -6.05
C ALA A 113 36.89 11.47 -6.76
N VAL A 114 36.28 12.60 -7.07
CA VAL A 114 36.95 13.70 -7.78
C VAL A 114 37.36 14.78 -6.79
N ASN A 115 38.68 15.10 -6.78
CA ASN A 115 39.21 16.18 -5.95
C ASN A 115 39.26 17.50 -6.75
N LEU A 116 38.57 18.52 -6.25
CA LEU A 116 38.50 19.86 -6.82
C LEU A 116 39.88 20.45 -7.15
N TYR A 117 40.85 20.30 -6.24
CA TYR A 117 42.17 20.92 -6.39
C TYR A 117 43.08 20.17 -7.39
N GLN A 118 42.65 18.98 -7.83
CA GLN A 118 43.34 18.22 -8.89
C GLN A 118 42.63 18.37 -10.25
N ALA A 119 41.29 18.39 -10.25
CA ALA A 119 40.47 18.45 -11.46
C ALA A 119 40.25 19.88 -11.98
N GLY A 120 40.28 20.86 -11.10
CA GLY A 120 39.93 22.25 -11.40
C GLY A 120 38.54 22.66 -10.90
N PRO A 121 38.24 23.97 -10.83
CA PRO A 121 37.03 24.48 -10.22
C PRO A 121 35.76 24.40 -11.11
N GLU A 122 35.89 24.08 -12.39
CA GLU A 122 34.77 24.06 -13.33
C GLU A 122 33.72 23.02 -12.92
N GLY A 123 32.49 23.45 -12.67
CA GLY A 123 31.37 22.59 -12.23
C GLY A 123 31.45 22.11 -10.77
N LEU A 124 32.61 22.27 -10.09
CA LEU A 124 32.84 21.80 -8.74
C LEU A 124 32.78 22.89 -7.67
N VAL A 125 32.65 24.14 -8.06
CA VAL A 125 32.60 25.32 -7.18
C VAL A 125 31.38 26.17 -7.51
N SER A 126 30.66 26.61 -6.48
CA SER A 126 29.51 27.49 -6.62
C SER A 126 29.89 28.85 -7.24
N GLN A 127 28.92 29.56 -7.80
CA GLN A 127 29.15 30.88 -8.42
C GLN A 127 29.70 31.92 -7.40
N ASP A 128 29.28 31.84 -6.15
CA ASP A 128 29.74 32.70 -5.05
C ASP A 128 31.08 32.25 -4.43
N LYS A 129 31.61 31.09 -4.90
CA LYS A 129 32.86 30.47 -4.45
C LYS A 129 32.88 30.01 -2.99
N ARG A 130 31.71 29.88 -2.33
CA ARG A 130 31.61 29.51 -0.92
C ARG A 130 31.25 28.05 -0.70
N SER A 131 30.78 27.39 -1.75
CA SER A 131 30.50 25.97 -1.73
C SER A 131 31.35 25.22 -2.74
N ALA A 132 31.77 24.02 -2.38
CA ALA A 132 32.50 23.12 -3.26
C ALA A 132 31.93 21.70 -3.18
N MET A 133 31.97 20.98 -4.29
CA MET A 133 31.43 19.63 -4.42
C MET A 133 32.55 18.59 -4.51
N ILE A 134 32.37 17.45 -3.88
CA ILE A 134 33.12 16.21 -4.11
C ILE A 134 32.18 15.23 -4.82
N PRO A 135 32.26 15.07 -6.14
CA PRO A 135 31.55 13.98 -6.82
C PRO A 135 32.16 12.63 -6.44
N ILE A 136 31.28 11.69 -6.10
CA ILE A 136 31.65 10.34 -5.69
C ILE A 136 30.86 9.37 -6.55
N THR A 137 31.53 8.33 -7.06
CA THR A 137 30.89 7.16 -7.63
C THR A 137 31.00 6.03 -6.61
N MET A 138 29.86 5.53 -6.16
CA MET A 138 29.82 4.40 -5.23
C MET A 138 30.19 3.10 -5.94
N ALA A 139 30.78 2.16 -5.20
CA ALA A 139 31.06 0.81 -5.70
C ALA A 139 29.79 -0.04 -5.70
N GLY A 140 29.69 -0.96 -6.67
CA GLY A 140 28.54 -1.86 -6.80
C GLY A 140 27.39 -1.28 -7.60
N ASP A 141 26.25 -1.95 -7.54
CA ASP A 141 24.97 -1.47 -8.09
C ASP A 141 24.27 -0.48 -7.15
N LEU A 142 23.08 -0.02 -7.53
CA LEU A 142 22.32 0.97 -6.73
C LEU A 142 21.92 0.44 -5.35
N ASP A 143 21.59 -0.84 -5.22
CA ASP A 143 21.16 -1.43 -3.95
C ASP A 143 22.37 -1.65 -3.02
N GLU A 144 23.51 -2.12 -3.53
CA GLU A 144 24.76 -2.22 -2.78
C GLU A 144 25.26 -0.83 -2.36
N ALA A 145 25.16 0.15 -3.25
CA ALA A 145 25.53 1.53 -2.96
C ALA A 145 24.66 2.14 -1.84
N ALA A 146 23.33 1.86 -1.84
CA ALA A 146 22.42 2.33 -0.78
C ALA A 146 22.75 1.72 0.59
N GLU A 147 23.24 0.47 0.66
CA GLU A 147 23.73 -0.11 1.91
C GLU A 147 25.08 0.51 2.35
N ASN A 148 25.97 0.79 1.41
CA ASN A 148 27.33 1.27 1.69
C ASN A 148 27.40 2.77 1.98
N VAL A 149 26.46 3.59 1.50
CA VAL A 149 26.47 5.05 1.66
C VAL A 149 26.37 5.50 3.12
N GLU A 150 25.87 4.66 4.03
CA GLU A 150 25.84 4.91 5.47
C GLU A 150 27.22 5.26 6.03
N GLN A 151 28.29 4.63 5.48
CA GLN A 151 29.66 4.90 5.89
C GLN A 151 30.09 6.33 5.50
N VAL A 152 29.66 6.81 4.34
CA VAL A 152 29.89 8.20 3.90
C VAL A 152 29.09 9.17 4.72
N ILE A 153 27.79 8.87 4.96
CA ILE A 153 26.90 9.70 5.81
C ILE A 153 27.47 9.82 7.22
N THR A 154 28.05 8.76 7.78
CA THR A 154 28.70 8.78 9.10
C THR A 154 29.86 9.78 9.14
N ILE A 155 30.71 9.79 8.10
CA ILE A 155 31.81 10.77 7.99
C ILE A 155 31.24 12.21 7.97
N ILE A 156 30.19 12.42 7.18
CA ILE A 156 29.54 13.74 7.05
C ILE A 156 28.92 14.19 8.35
N ASP A 157 28.26 13.31 9.10
CA ASP A 157 27.67 13.65 10.39
C ASP A 157 28.71 14.00 11.46
N GLU A 158 29.84 13.30 11.46
CA GLU A 158 30.97 13.62 12.34
C GLU A 158 31.59 14.97 12.01
N GLU A 159 31.77 15.28 10.73
CA GLU A 159 32.34 16.57 10.28
C GLU A 159 31.34 17.72 10.44
N ALA A 160 30.07 17.52 10.17
CA ALA A 160 29.03 18.55 10.38
C ALA A 160 28.86 18.95 11.85
N ALA A 161 29.35 18.13 12.79
CA ALA A 161 29.41 18.49 14.21
C ALA A 161 30.54 19.51 14.54
N SER A 162 31.43 19.83 13.58
CA SER A 162 32.51 20.79 13.73
C SER A 162 32.03 22.21 13.48
N ASP A 163 32.49 23.18 14.26
CA ASP A 163 32.06 24.56 14.13
C ASP A 163 32.63 25.24 12.87
N GLY A 164 31.79 25.89 12.09
CA GLY A 164 32.15 26.90 11.12
C GLY A 164 32.01 26.52 9.64
N PHE A 165 31.51 25.32 9.31
CA PHE A 165 31.16 24.93 7.94
C PHE A 165 30.02 23.91 7.97
N ASP A 166 29.33 23.80 6.84
CA ASP A 166 28.24 22.83 6.66
C ASP A 166 28.67 21.79 5.62
N VAL A 167 28.33 20.52 5.87
CA VAL A 167 28.58 19.41 4.94
C VAL A 167 27.29 18.66 4.68
N TYR A 168 27.02 18.41 3.43
CA TYR A 168 25.81 17.74 2.95
C TYR A 168 26.18 16.61 1.99
N ILE A 169 25.27 15.65 1.82
CA ILE A 169 25.36 14.62 0.77
C ILE A 169 24.03 14.48 0.08
N THR A 170 24.04 14.27 -1.22
CA THR A 170 22.88 13.90 -2.01
C THR A 170 23.30 13.06 -3.20
N GLY A 171 22.38 12.27 -3.71
CA GLY A 171 22.54 11.37 -4.83
C GLY A 171 21.63 10.15 -4.67
N ALA A 172 21.71 9.23 -5.63
CA ALA A 172 20.77 8.11 -5.68
C ALA A 172 20.85 7.20 -4.43
N ALA A 173 22.07 6.90 -3.96
CA ALA A 173 22.27 6.04 -2.79
C ALA A 173 21.87 6.73 -1.48
N ALA A 174 22.25 8.00 -1.28
CA ALA A 174 21.89 8.76 -0.07
C ALA A 174 20.38 8.98 0.04
N ILE A 175 19.72 9.29 -1.08
CA ILE A 175 18.27 9.43 -1.15
C ILE A 175 17.58 8.08 -0.83
N GLY A 176 18.07 6.98 -1.44
CA GLY A 176 17.57 5.64 -1.18
C GLY A 176 17.71 5.22 0.29
N TYR A 177 18.86 5.49 0.90
CA TYR A 177 19.14 5.21 2.31
C TYR A 177 18.22 5.99 3.26
N ASP A 178 18.10 7.30 3.06
CA ASP A 178 17.22 8.15 3.87
C ASP A 178 15.77 7.72 3.75
N PHE A 179 15.33 7.38 2.53
CA PHE A 179 13.97 6.92 2.26
C PHE A 179 13.67 5.56 2.93
N GLN A 180 14.60 4.60 2.82
CA GLN A 180 14.47 3.31 3.48
C GLN A 180 14.45 3.47 5.01
N THR A 181 15.37 4.26 5.57
CA THR A 181 15.46 4.51 7.01
C THR A 181 14.19 5.18 7.54
N ALA A 182 13.64 6.16 6.79
CA ALA A 182 12.36 6.78 7.13
C ALA A 182 11.21 5.78 7.08
N SER A 183 11.17 4.97 6.02
CA SER A 183 10.14 3.95 5.84
C SER A 183 10.13 2.93 7.00
N GLU A 184 11.31 2.47 7.43
CA GLU A 184 11.44 1.55 8.58
C GLU A 184 11.01 2.23 9.89
N ARG A 185 11.37 3.48 10.10
CA ARG A 185 10.97 4.27 11.28
C ARG A 185 9.46 4.50 11.32
N ASP A 186 8.88 4.87 10.19
CA ASP A 186 7.45 5.10 10.03
C ASP A 186 6.65 3.81 10.19
N LEU A 187 7.18 2.69 9.67
CA LEU A 187 6.63 1.36 9.87
C LEU A 187 6.57 1.02 11.36
N ALA A 188 7.70 1.13 12.08
CA ALA A 188 7.77 0.85 13.51
C ALA A 188 6.84 1.75 14.34
N ARG A 189 6.73 3.04 13.97
CA ARG A 189 5.82 4.01 14.59
C ARG A 189 4.36 3.63 14.33
N GLY A 190 4.02 3.33 13.07
CA GLY A 190 2.68 2.94 12.64
C GLY A 190 2.22 1.64 13.32
N GLU A 191 3.07 0.62 13.37
CA GLU A 191 2.80 -0.63 14.07
C GLU A 191 2.58 -0.41 15.58
N THR A 192 3.43 0.39 16.21
CA THR A 192 3.34 0.64 17.65
C THR A 192 2.08 1.42 18.00
N ILE A 193 1.85 2.57 17.35
CA ILE A 193 0.70 3.43 17.64
C ILE A 193 -0.60 2.74 17.22
N GLY A 194 -0.66 2.26 15.98
CA GLY A 194 -1.83 1.57 15.44
C GLY A 194 -2.17 0.31 16.25
N GLY A 195 -1.16 -0.50 16.60
CA GLY A 195 -1.32 -1.71 17.41
C GLY A 195 -1.78 -1.43 18.84
N LEU A 196 -1.26 -0.38 19.49
CA LEU A 196 -1.71 0.01 20.84
C LEU A 196 -3.15 0.51 20.83
N ILE A 197 -3.54 1.36 19.87
CA ILE A 197 -4.91 1.84 19.74
C ILE A 197 -5.85 0.68 19.40
N ALA A 198 -5.43 -0.21 18.49
CA ALA A 198 -6.18 -1.42 18.16
C ALA A 198 -6.38 -2.32 19.38
N LEU A 199 -5.36 -2.49 20.23
CA LEU A 199 -5.48 -3.23 21.49
C LEU A 199 -6.51 -2.60 22.43
N VAL A 200 -6.50 -1.27 22.59
CA VAL A 200 -7.49 -0.56 23.40
C VAL A 200 -8.91 -0.78 22.86
N ILE A 201 -9.10 -0.66 21.54
CA ILE A 201 -10.40 -0.91 20.91
C ILE A 201 -10.82 -2.39 21.10
N LEU A 202 -9.90 -3.34 20.91
CA LEU A 202 -10.16 -4.76 21.16
C LEU A 202 -10.56 -5.04 22.61
N LEU A 203 -9.94 -4.38 23.58
CA LEU A 203 -10.34 -4.46 24.99
C LEU A 203 -11.75 -3.91 25.19
N LEU A 204 -12.10 -2.79 24.57
CA LEU A 204 -13.46 -2.21 24.65
C LEU A 204 -14.50 -3.12 23.99
N VAL A 205 -14.21 -3.70 22.84
CA VAL A 205 -15.13 -4.56 22.09
C VAL A 205 -15.28 -5.93 22.77
N LEU A 206 -14.17 -6.58 23.16
CA LEU A 206 -14.15 -7.92 23.71
C LEU A 206 -14.26 -7.98 25.26
N GLY A 207 -13.91 -6.92 25.98
CA GLY A 207 -14.06 -6.80 27.43
C GLY A 207 -13.13 -7.65 28.28
N THR A 208 -12.17 -8.36 27.68
CA THR A 208 -11.21 -9.20 28.39
C THR A 208 -9.83 -9.17 27.75
N VAL A 209 -8.79 -9.13 28.56
CA VAL A 209 -7.40 -9.01 28.09
C VAL A 209 -7.00 -10.21 27.22
N VAL A 210 -7.34 -11.42 27.66
CA VAL A 210 -6.96 -12.65 26.91
C VAL A 210 -7.61 -12.66 25.53
N SER A 211 -8.90 -12.30 25.42
CA SER A 211 -9.56 -12.22 24.12
C SER A 211 -8.97 -11.14 23.22
N ALA A 212 -8.55 -10.00 23.78
CA ALA A 212 -7.98 -8.91 23.00
C ALA A 212 -6.58 -9.23 22.46
N LEU A 213 -5.78 -10.03 23.19
CA LEU A 213 -4.43 -10.40 22.76
C LEU A 213 -4.43 -11.47 21.65
N VAL A 214 -5.44 -12.36 21.58
CA VAL A 214 -5.48 -13.43 20.57
C VAL A 214 -5.44 -12.88 19.15
N PRO A 215 -6.26 -11.89 18.73
CA PRO A 215 -6.19 -11.32 17.39
C PRO A 215 -4.83 -10.70 17.05
N LEU A 216 -4.19 -9.99 17.99
CA LEU A 216 -2.88 -9.39 17.80
C LEU A 216 -1.80 -10.45 17.57
N VAL A 217 -1.80 -11.51 18.38
CA VAL A 217 -0.83 -12.62 18.22
C VAL A 217 -0.99 -13.27 16.84
N LEU A 218 -2.23 -13.50 16.37
CA LEU A 218 -2.45 -14.11 15.07
C LEU A 218 -2.04 -13.18 13.92
N ALA A 219 -2.27 -11.88 14.07
CA ALA A 219 -1.82 -10.88 13.09
C ALA A 219 -0.29 -10.88 12.97
N ILE A 220 0.44 -10.81 14.10
CA ILE A 220 1.91 -10.87 14.12
C ILE A 220 2.43 -12.17 13.49
N VAL A 221 1.83 -13.32 13.85
CA VAL A 221 2.22 -14.61 13.24
C VAL A 221 2.02 -14.56 11.71
N SER A 222 0.90 -14.01 11.23
CA SER A 222 0.63 -13.91 9.80
C SER A 222 1.62 -12.99 9.08
N ILE A 223 1.99 -11.86 9.70
CA ILE A 223 2.99 -10.90 9.19
C ILE A 223 4.35 -11.59 9.05
N VAL A 224 4.83 -12.22 10.14
CA VAL A 224 6.15 -12.87 10.13
C VAL A 224 6.23 -14.01 9.11
N LEU A 225 5.15 -14.78 8.93
CA LEU A 225 5.13 -15.83 7.91
C LEU A 225 5.09 -15.25 6.49
N ALA A 226 4.36 -14.14 6.28
CA ALA A 226 4.33 -13.46 4.99
C ALA A 226 5.69 -12.88 4.63
N LEU A 227 6.38 -12.22 5.57
CA LEU A 227 7.75 -11.71 5.38
C LEU A 227 8.75 -12.85 5.10
N GLY A 228 8.68 -13.95 5.86
CA GLY A 228 9.53 -15.12 5.61
C GLY A 228 9.28 -15.76 4.24
N MET A 229 8.03 -15.78 3.77
CA MET A 229 7.69 -16.24 2.42
C MET A 229 8.17 -15.26 1.35
N THR A 230 8.08 -13.95 1.60
CA THR A 230 8.62 -12.91 0.72
C THR A 230 10.13 -13.04 0.58
N ALA A 231 10.86 -13.26 1.68
CA ALA A 231 12.29 -13.51 1.66
C ALA A 231 12.67 -14.74 0.81
N LEU A 232 11.86 -15.80 0.86
CA LEU A 232 12.08 -17.00 0.05
C LEU A 232 11.76 -16.78 -1.44
N LEU A 233 10.62 -16.14 -1.74
CA LEU A 233 10.21 -15.85 -3.13
C LEU A 233 11.12 -14.80 -3.78
N GLY A 234 11.70 -13.91 -2.97
CA GLY A 234 12.63 -12.89 -3.40
C GLY A 234 13.96 -13.41 -3.97
N GLN A 235 14.24 -14.70 -3.81
CA GLN A 235 15.37 -15.35 -4.48
C GLN A 235 15.16 -15.54 -5.99
N GLY A 236 13.94 -15.38 -6.47
CA GLY A 236 13.59 -15.52 -7.89
C GLY A 236 12.82 -14.32 -8.47
N PHE A 237 12.47 -13.37 -7.63
CA PHE A 237 11.74 -12.17 -8.02
C PHE A 237 12.06 -11.03 -7.04
N GLU A 238 12.69 -9.97 -7.50
CA GLU A 238 13.00 -8.80 -6.70
C GLU A 238 11.72 -8.06 -6.28
N PHE A 239 11.56 -7.89 -4.97
CA PHE A 239 10.44 -7.15 -4.41
C PHE A 239 10.87 -5.72 -4.11
N SER A 240 10.01 -4.76 -4.45
CA SER A 240 10.16 -3.41 -3.91
C SER A 240 10.07 -3.47 -2.38
N PHE A 241 10.93 -2.72 -1.68
CA PHE A 241 10.95 -2.64 -0.21
C PHE A 241 9.59 -2.24 0.39
N PHE A 242 8.71 -1.59 -0.37
CA PHE A 242 7.31 -1.32 0.03
C PHE A 242 6.50 -2.56 0.39
N VAL A 243 6.93 -3.75 -0.03
CA VAL A 243 6.26 -5.01 0.31
C VAL A 243 6.19 -5.22 1.82
N THR A 244 7.22 -4.79 2.58
CA THR A 244 7.28 -4.93 4.03
C THR A 244 6.22 -4.07 4.72
N ASN A 245 6.08 -2.80 4.31
CA ASN A 245 5.06 -1.87 4.80
C ASN A 245 3.66 -2.40 4.50
N MET A 246 3.47 -2.95 3.29
CA MET A 246 2.21 -3.52 2.86
C MET A 246 1.81 -4.75 3.68
N ILE A 247 2.75 -5.67 3.91
CA ILE A 247 2.53 -6.87 4.72
C ILE A 247 2.16 -6.49 6.15
N SER A 248 2.87 -5.56 6.77
CA SER A 248 2.62 -5.13 8.14
C SER A 248 1.27 -4.42 8.27
N MET A 249 1.00 -3.45 7.42
CA MET A 249 -0.23 -2.66 7.45
C MET A 249 -1.48 -3.54 7.22
N MET A 250 -1.47 -4.36 6.15
CA MET A 250 -2.57 -5.26 5.84
C MET A 250 -2.66 -6.43 6.84
N GLY A 251 -1.53 -6.91 7.33
CA GLY A 251 -1.47 -8.00 8.30
C GLY A 251 -2.09 -7.63 9.64
N LEU A 252 -1.80 -6.44 10.16
CA LEU A 252 -2.46 -5.93 11.36
C LEU A 252 -3.95 -5.71 11.11
N ALA A 253 -4.33 -5.00 10.05
CA ALA A 253 -5.72 -4.66 9.77
C ALA A 253 -6.59 -5.92 9.58
N VAL A 254 -6.24 -6.77 8.61
CA VAL A 254 -7.02 -7.94 8.20
C VAL A 254 -6.87 -9.11 9.18
N GLY A 255 -5.66 -9.32 9.72
CA GLY A 255 -5.38 -10.41 10.65
C GLY A 255 -6.16 -10.28 11.97
N ILE A 256 -6.26 -9.04 12.49
CA ILE A 256 -7.06 -8.76 13.68
C ILE A 256 -8.54 -8.97 13.38
N ASP A 257 -9.02 -8.46 12.25
CA ASP A 257 -10.44 -8.47 11.89
C ASP A 257 -10.98 -9.90 11.71
N TYR A 258 -10.33 -10.74 10.92
CA TYR A 258 -10.75 -12.13 10.71
C TYR A 258 -10.77 -12.94 12.01
N THR A 259 -9.79 -12.72 12.85
CA THR A 259 -9.74 -13.37 14.16
C THR A 259 -10.86 -12.89 15.07
N LEU A 260 -11.16 -11.59 15.07
CA LEU A 260 -12.23 -10.99 15.87
C LEU A 260 -13.59 -11.62 15.56
N PHE A 261 -13.93 -11.80 14.26
CA PHE A 261 -15.21 -12.39 13.86
C PHE A 261 -15.38 -13.82 14.37
N VAL A 262 -14.37 -14.67 14.16
CA VAL A 262 -14.45 -16.08 14.58
C VAL A 262 -14.46 -16.21 16.09
N LEU A 263 -13.62 -15.43 16.78
CA LEU A 263 -13.52 -15.44 18.25
C LEU A 263 -14.81 -14.91 18.92
N SER A 264 -15.40 -13.86 18.39
CA SER A 264 -16.68 -13.32 18.90
C SER A 264 -17.80 -14.34 18.78
N ARG A 265 -17.88 -15.04 17.64
CA ARG A 265 -18.87 -16.11 17.43
C ARG A 265 -18.65 -17.29 18.37
N PHE A 266 -17.41 -17.71 18.57
CA PHE A 266 -17.07 -18.75 19.56
C PHE A 266 -17.53 -18.36 20.97
N ARG A 267 -17.27 -17.14 21.40
CA ARG A 267 -17.68 -16.66 22.74
C ARG A 267 -19.20 -16.61 22.89
N GLU A 268 -19.93 -16.19 21.85
CA GLU A 268 -21.38 -16.20 21.82
C GLU A 268 -21.93 -17.62 22.04
N GLU A 269 -21.41 -18.61 21.30
CA GLU A 269 -21.85 -20.00 21.41
C GLU A 269 -21.45 -20.63 22.76
N ARG A 270 -20.30 -20.24 23.33
CA ARG A 270 -19.94 -20.61 24.72
C ARG A 270 -20.89 -20.01 25.74
N GLY A 271 -21.30 -18.75 25.55
CA GLY A 271 -22.32 -18.09 26.38
C GLY A 271 -23.69 -18.78 26.37
N ARG A 272 -24.02 -19.44 25.25
CA ARG A 272 -25.23 -20.29 25.11
C ARG A 272 -25.12 -21.68 25.76
N GLY A 273 -23.99 -21.98 26.43
CA GLY A 273 -23.77 -23.24 27.16
C GLY A 273 -23.26 -24.40 26.29
N ARG A 274 -22.90 -24.19 25.03
CA ARG A 274 -22.33 -25.26 24.19
C ARG A 274 -20.96 -25.70 24.70
N SER A 275 -20.58 -26.96 24.44
CA SER A 275 -19.23 -27.44 24.72
C SER A 275 -18.19 -26.66 23.91
N VAL A 276 -16.92 -26.71 24.35
CA VAL A 276 -15.81 -26.00 23.62
C VAL A 276 -15.70 -26.48 22.18
N LEU A 277 -15.82 -27.78 21.94
CA LEU A 277 -15.72 -28.36 20.58
C LEU A 277 -16.94 -27.98 19.74
N ASP A 278 -18.14 -28.04 20.29
CA ASP A 278 -19.34 -27.65 19.55
C ASP A 278 -19.33 -26.16 19.22
N ALA A 279 -18.86 -25.31 20.14
CA ALA A 279 -18.71 -23.88 19.92
C ALA A 279 -17.70 -23.58 18.80
N VAL A 280 -16.56 -24.30 18.75
CA VAL A 280 -15.58 -24.20 17.67
C VAL A 280 -16.21 -24.65 16.34
N ASP A 281 -16.93 -25.77 16.33
CA ASP A 281 -17.57 -26.29 15.12
C ASP A 281 -18.59 -25.29 14.54
N VAL A 282 -19.43 -24.69 15.39
CA VAL A 282 -20.43 -23.70 14.95
C VAL A 282 -19.76 -22.39 14.50
N ALA A 283 -18.79 -21.88 15.28
CA ALA A 283 -18.06 -20.66 14.90
C ALA A 283 -17.36 -20.81 13.54
N SER A 284 -16.75 -21.98 13.30
CA SER A 284 -16.05 -22.26 12.03
C SER A 284 -17.00 -22.51 10.88
N ALA A 285 -18.17 -23.13 11.14
CA ALA A 285 -19.18 -23.35 10.12
C ALA A 285 -19.92 -22.08 9.68
N THR A 286 -19.91 -21.04 10.52
CA THR A 286 -20.54 -19.72 10.26
C THR A 286 -19.49 -18.67 9.98
N ALA A 287 -18.89 -18.06 11.00
CA ALA A 287 -17.92 -16.99 10.86
C ALA A 287 -16.64 -17.44 10.08
N GLY A 288 -16.16 -18.67 10.30
CA GLY A 288 -15.01 -19.19 9.54
C GLY A 288 -15.24 -19.31 8.04
N ARG A 289 -16.45 -19.69 7.61
CA ARG A 289 -16.80 -19.66 6.18
C ARG A 289 -16.89 -18.24 5.64
N ALA A 290 -17.49 -17.32 6.40
CA ALA A 290 -17.56 -15.92 6.01
C ALA A 290 -16.13 -15.35 5.81
N VAL A 291 -15.21 -15.62 6.74
CA VAL A 291 -13.79 -15.21 6.63
C VAL A 291 -13.12 -15.82 5.40
N LEU A 292 -13.36 -17.08 5.06
CA LEU A 292 -12.79 -17.69 3.87
C LEU A 292 -13.28 -17.02 2.58
N PHE A 293 -14.59 -16.82 2.43
CA PHE A 293 -15.14 -16.16 1.24
C PHE A 293 -14.70 -14.71 1.13
N SER A 294 -14.73 -13.99 2.24
CA SER A 294 -14.29 -12.64 2.39
C SER A 294 -12.82 -12.49 1.99
N GLY A 295 -11.95 -13.26 2.60
CA GLY A 295 -10.53 -13.20 2.29
C GLY A 295 -10.18 -13.62 0.85
N LEU A 296 -10.93 -14.57 0.26
CA LEU A 296 -10.80 -14.88 -1.16
C LEU A 296 -11.19 -13.69 -2.04
N THR A 297 -12.19 -12.90 -1.64
CA THR A 297 -12.57 -11.68 -2.37
C THR A 297 -11.46 -10.64 -2.34
N VAL A 298 -10.80 -10.47 -1.18
CA VAL A 298 -9.63 -9.58 -1.04
C VAL A 298 -8.49 -10.05 -1.93
N ILE A 299 -8.14 -11.33 -1.87
CA ILE A 299 -7.08 -11.91 -2.71
C ILE A 299 -7.39 -11.69 -4.19
N ILE A 300 -8.62 -11.93 -4.63
CA ILE A 300 -9.05 -11.73 -6.02
C ILE A 300 -8.93 -10.25 -6.43
N ALA A 301 -9.33 -9.32 -5.57
CA ALA A 301 -9.20 -7.89 -5.85
C ALA A 301 -7.72 -7.48 -6.00
N LEU A 302 -6.86 -7.97 -5.11
CA LEU A 302 -5.42 -7.73 -5.15
C LEU A 302 -4.73 -8.36 -6.36
N MET A 303 -5.21 -9.54 -6.83
CA MET A 303 -4.69 -10.16 -8.06
C MET A 303 -4.85 -9.26 -9.29
N GLY A 304 -5.82 -8.35 -9.30
CA GLY A 304 -5.96 -7.35 -10.37
C GLY A 304 -4.71 -6.50 -10.57
N MET A 305 -4.00 -6.16 -9.50
CA MET A 305 -2.76 -5.38 -9.56
C MET A 305 -1.59 -6.13 -10.22
N LEU A 306 -1.60 -7.49 -10.20
CA LEU A 306 -0.58 -8.30 -10.88
C LEU A 306 -0.60 -8.17 -12.41
N ILE A 307 -1.68 -7.62 -12.98
CA ILE A 307 -1.82 -7.35 -14.42
C ILE A 307 -0.86 -6.24 -14.85
N ILE A 308 -0.49 -5.34 -13.93
CA ILE A 308 0.35 -4.18 -14.24
C ILE A 308 1.82 -4.63 -14.33
N PRO A 309 2.52 -4.32 -15.44
CA PRO A 309 3.91 -4.71 -15.63
C PRO A 309 4.89 -3.79 -14.88
N SER A 310 4.75 -3.68 -13.56
CA SER A 310 5.61 -2.89 -12.66
C SER A 310 5.94 -3.68 -11.40
N THR A 311 7.19 -3.61 -10.94
CA THR A 311 7.66 -4.28 -9.72
C THR A 311 6.95 -3.75 -8.47
N ILE A 312 6.64 -2.45 -8.40
CA ILE A 312 5.90 -1.84 -7.29
C ILE A 312 4.54 -2.50 -7.11
N TYR A 313 3.72 -2.53 -8.17
CA TYR A 313 2.37 -3.10 -8.09
C TYR A 313 2.39 -4.60 -7.79
N LYS A 314 3.31 -5.33 -8.41
CA LYS A 314 3.47 -6.77 -8.16
C LYS A 314 3.90 -7.06 -6.73
N SER A 315 4.80 -6.25 -6.19
CA SER A 315 5.27 -6.36 -4.80
C SER A 315 4.16 -6.08 -3.80
N LEU A 316 3.43 -4.95 -3.98
CA LEU A 316 2.29 -4.59 -3.13
C LEU A 316 1.20 -5.67 -3.16
N ALA A 317 0.86 -6.15 -4.36
CA ALA A 317 -0.13 -7.22 -4.53
C ALA A 317 0.32 -8.54 -3.88
N ALA A 318 1.55 -8.98 -4.15
CA ALA A 318 2.09 -10.23 -3.62
C ALA A 318 2.16 -10.20 -2.08
N GLY A 319 2.70 -9.12 -1.50
CA GLY A 319 2.78 -8.95 -0.06
C GLY A 319 1.40 -9.01 0.61
N ALA A 320 0.44 -8.26 0.07
CA ALA A 320 -0.93 -8.26 0.58
C ALA A 320 -1.61 -9.63 0.42
N ILE A 321 -1.47 -10.30 -0.72
CA ILE A 321 -2.00 -11.65 -0.97
C ILE A 321 -1.41 -12.66 0.01
N LEU A 322 -0.09 -12.61 0.24
CA LEU A 322 0.59 -13.51 1.17
C LEU A 322 0.07 -13.34 2.59
N VAL A 323 0.04 -12.10 3.10
CA VAL A 323 -0.39 -11.88 4.48
C VAL A 323 -1.86 -12.18 4.70
N VAL A 324 -2.75 -11.83 3.75
CA VAL A 324 -4.17 -12.19 3.80
C VAL A 324 -4.35 -13.71 3.77
N SER A 325 -3.57 -14.43 2.95
CA SER A 325 -3.60 -15.90 2.89
C SER A 325 -3.20 -16.53 4.22
N PHE A 326 -2.11 -16.06 4.84
CA PHE A 326 -1.71 -16.55 6.17
C PHE A 326 -2.72 -16.15 7.26
N ALA A 327 -3.33 -14.99 7.20
CA ALA A 327 -4.37 -14.57 8.14
C ALA A 327 -5.62 -15.47 8.04
N ILE A 328 -6.06 -15.84 6.83
CA ILE A 328 -7.14 -16.82 6.62
C ILE A 328 -6.75 -18.17 7.19
N LEU A 329 -5.57 -18.69 6.86
CA LEU A 329 -5.08 -19.98 7.34
C LEU A 329 -4.96 -19.99 8.87
N ALA A 330 -4.44 -18.94 9.49
CA ALA A 330 -4.35 -18.78 10.93
C ALA A 330 -5.74 -18.79 11.59
N SER A 331 -6.70 -18.05 11.01
CA SER A 331 -8.08 -17.98 11.52
C SER A 331 -8.82 -19.30 11.39
N LEU A 332 -8.50 -20.14 10.40
CA LEU A 332 -9.14 -21.44 10.18
C LEU A 332 -8.43 -22.62 10.85
N THR A 333 -7.19 -22.46 11.28
CA THR A 333 -6.40 -23.56 11.87
C THR A 333 -5.83 -23.22 13.23
N LEU A 334 -4.98 -22.20 13.35
CA LEU A 334 -4.34 -21.81 14.61
C LEU A 334 -5.36 -21.30 15.64
N LEU A 335 -6.29 -20.44 15.23
CA LEU A 335 -7.33 -19.91 16.11
C LEU A 335 -8.22 -21.01 16.71
N PRO A 336 -8.79 -21.98 15.96
CA PRO A 336 -9.50 -23.13 16.53
C PRO A 336 -8.69 -23.94 17.55
N ALA A 337 -7.41 -24.13 17.29
CA ALA A 337 -6.51 -24.81 18.22
C ALA A 337 -6.33 -24.00 19.53
N LEU A 338 -6.12 -22.69 19.43
CA LEU A 338 -6.03 -21.78 20.58
C LEU A 338 -7.34 -21.71 21.36
N MET A 339 -8.50 -21.60 20.67
CA MET A 339 -9.83 -21.62 21.33
C MET A 339 -10.06 -22.93 22.10
N ARG A 340 -9.57 -24.05 21.57
CA ARG A 340 -9.63 -25.34 22.30
C ARG A 340 -8.76 -25.36 23.54
N LEU A 341 -7.55 -24.82 23.48
CA LEU A 341 -6.60 -24.78 24.61
C LEU A 341 -7.03 -23.76 25.68
N LEU A 342 -7.52 -22.61 25.27
CA LEU A 342 -7.96 -21.56 26.17
C LEU A 342 -9.32 -21.88 26.82
N GLY A 343 -10.26 -22.46 26.05
CA GLY A 343 -11.61 -22.75 26.54
C GLY A 343 -12.24 -21.54 27.20
N ASP A 344 -12.68 -21.69 28.46
CA ASP A 344 -13.28 -20.60 29.25
C ASP A 344 -12.25 -19.55 29.74
N LYS A 345 -10.94 -19.88 29.67
CA LYS A 345 -9.87 -18.95 30.04
C LYS A 345 -9.81 -17.75 29.08
N VAL A 346 -10.40 -17.87 27.90
CA VAL A 346 -10.54 -16.75 26.94
C VAL A 346 -11.26 -15.55 27.57
N ASN A 347 -12.13 -15.78 28.54
CA ASN A 347 -12.87 -14.75 29.28
C ASN A 347 -12.16 -14.32 30.58
N ARG A 348 -10.88 -14.68 30.81
CA ARG A 348 -10.11 -14.26 31.97
C ARG A 348 -9.65 -12.80 31.88
N LEU A 349 -9.34 -12.23 33.04
CA LEU A 349 -8.93 -10.82 33.20
C LEU A 349 -9.98 -9.86 32.64
N ARG A 350 -11.21 -10.02 33.13
CA ARG A 350 -12.31 -9.10 32.81
C ARG A 350 -12.03 -7.73 33.43
N LEU A 351 -12.26 -6.67 32.67
CA LEU A 351 -12.12 -5.29 33.11
C LEU A 351 -13.50 -4.77 33.56
N PRO A 352 -13.73 -4.60 34.89
CA PRO A 352 -15.07 -4.28 35.42
C PRO A 352 -15.62 -2.94 34.92
N PHE A 353 -14.76 -2.00 34.60
CA PHE A 353 -15.17 -0.71 34.02
C PHE A 353 -15.74 -0.89 32.60
N ILE A 354 -15.15 -1.78 31.81
CA ILE A 354 -15.57 -2.03 30.43
C ILE A 354 -16.90 -2.81 30.41
N GLN A 355 -17.16 -3.65 31.40
CA GLN A 355 -18.45 -4.34 31.52
C GLN A 355 -19.61 -3.36 31.65
N LYS A 356 -19.50 -2.29 32.44
CA LYS A 356 -20.55 -1.26 32.53
C LYS A 356 -20.85 -0.59 31.19
N ILE A 357 -19.78 -0.31 30.40
CA ILE A 357 -19.91 0.24 29.05
C ILE A 357 -20.59 -0.79 28.13
N GLN A 358 -20.19 -2.06 28.21
CA GLN A 358 -20.81 -3.13 27.41
C GLN A 358 -22.29 -3.37 27.75
N ASP A 359 -22.66 -3.30 29.05
CA ASP A 359 -24.06 -3.44 29.50
C ASP A 359 -24.92 -2.26 29.06
N GLU A 360 -24.36 -1.07 28.95
CA GLU A 360 -25.02 0.12 28.42
C GLU A 360 -25.27 0.05 26.91
N PHE A 361 -24.38 -0.65 26.18
CA PHE A 361 -24.47 -0.94 24.74
C PHE A 361 -25.01 -2.35 24.45
N ASP A 362 -25.66 -3.04 25.42
CA ASP A 362 -26.20 -4.38 25.23
C ASP A 362 -27.35 -4.37 24.21
N GLU A 363 -27.09 -5.00 23.05
CA GLU A 363 -27.98 -5.05 21.89
C GLU A 363 -29.20 -5.94 22.09
N SER A 364 -29.19 -6.80 23.10
CA SER A 364 -30.33 -7.65 23.43
C SER A 364 -31.51 -6.87 24.02
N ARG A 365 -31.30 -5.58 24.41
CA ARG A 365 -32.34 -4.71 24.96
C ARG A 365 -33.04 -3.93 23.84
N PRO A 366 -34.38 -4.01 23.74
CA PRO A 366 -35.14 -3.13 22.85
C PRO A 366 -34.87 -1.65 23.18
N GLY A 367 -34.53 -0.85 22.14
CA GLY A 367 -34.23 0.58 22.29
C GLY A 367 -32.74 0.97 22.36
N GLY A 368 -31.82 0.05 22.14
CA GLY A 368 -30.36 0.32 22.02
C GLY A 368 -30.02 1.24 20.84
N PHE A 369 -28.77 1.70 20.79
CA PHE A 369 -28.26 2.61 19.73
C PHE A 369 -28.56 2.09 18.32
N TRP A 370 -28.19 0.83 18.03
CA TRP A 370 -28.41 0.21 16.72
C TRP A 370 -29.88 -0.01 16.37
N ASP A 371 -30.75 -0.21 17.39
CA ASP A 371 -32.19 -0.28 17.17
C ASP A 371 -32.78 1.09 16.77
N LYS A 372 -32.30 2.18 17.39
CA LYS A 372 -32.66 3.56 17.00
C LYS A 372 -32.18 3.89 15.60
N VAL A 373 -30.90 3.55 15.24
CA VAL A 373 -30.38 3.77 13.92
C VAL A 373 -31.21 3.00 12.89
N ALA A 374 -31.40 1.69 13.09
CA ALA A 374 -32.19 0.87 12.19
C ALA A 374 -33.61 1.40 12.01
N SER A 375 -34.29 1.75 13.10
CA SER A 375 -35.68 2.27 13.06
C SER A 375 -35.78 3.60 12.33
N THR A 376 -34.79 4.52 12.53
CA THR A 376 -34.77 5.83 11.88
C THR A 376 -34.53 5.69 10.39
N VAL A 377 -33.53 4.90 9.99
CA VAL A 377 -33.20 4.62 8.61
C VAL A 377 -34.34 3.92 7.87
N MET A 378 -34.97 2.96 8.55
CA MET A 378 -36.16 2.28 8.00
C MET A 378 -37.39 3.19 7.87
N LYS A 379 -37.53 4.24 8.68
CA LYS A 379 -38.64 5.20 8.57
C LYS A 379 -38.47 6.17 7.40
N HIS A 380 -37.23 6.61 7.14
CA HIS A 380 -36.95 7.64 6.14
C HIS A 380 -35.91 7.20 5.09
N PRO A 381 -36.10 6.08 4.35
CA PRO A 381 -35.09 5.50 3.49
C PRO A 381 -34.70 6.41 2.30
N VAL A 382 -35.63 7.19 1.74
CA VAL A 382 -35.34 8.12 0.63
C VAL A 382 -34.39 9.22 1.10
N ILE A 383 -34.66 9.80 2.27
CA ILE A 383 -33.78 10.83 2.84
C ILE A 383 -32.37 10.24 3.07
N GLY A 384 -32.30 9.02 3.62
CA GLY A 384 -31.02 8.33 3.81
C GLY A 384 -30.22 8.13 2.53
N VAL A 385 -30.87 7.64 1.46
CA VAL A 385 -30.19 7.46 0.15
C VAL A 385 -29.75 8.79 -0.44
N VAL A 386 -30.66 9.79 -0.52
CA VAL A 386 -30.38 11.06 -1.18
C VAL A 386 -29.29 11.85 -0.43
N SER A 387 -29.39 11.98 0.90
CA SER A 387 -28.44 12.76 1.68
C SER A 387 -27.03 12.13 1.67
N VAL A 388 -26.95 10.81 1.87
CA VAL A 388 -25.66 10.12 1.87
C VAL A 388 -25.02 10.14 0.50
N THR A 389 -25.78 9.85 -0.57
CA THR A 389 -25.25 9.94 -1.93
C THR A 389 -24.77 11.35 -2.27
N ALA A 390 -25.52 12.39 -1.88
CA ALA A 390 -25.12 13.77 -2.08
C ALA A 390 -23.82 14.12 -1.35
N ILE A 391 -23.66 13.68 -0.09
CA ILE A 391 -22.42 13.88 0.69
C ILE A 391 -21.24 13.18 0.04
N LEU A 392 -21.39 11.90 -0.37
CA LEU A 392 -20.32 11.15 -1.00
C LEU A 392 -19.93 11.71 -2.36
N VAL A 393 -20.90 12.12 -3.17
CA VAL A 393 -20.64 12.79 -4.47
C VAL A 393 -19.92 14.12 -4.23
N ALA A 394 -20.36 14.94 -3.25
CA ALA A 394 -19.68 16.18 -2.90
C ALA A 394 -18.23 15.94 -2.45
N ALA A 395 -17.99 14.91 -1.64
CA ALA A 395 -16.65 14.52 -1.22
C ALA A 395 -15.79 14.00 -2.38
N THR A 396 -16.41 13.48 -3.45
CA THR A 396 -15.69 13.02 -4.66
C THR A 396 -15.28 14.18 -5.58
N ILE A 397 -15.91 15.35 -5.51
CA ILE A 397 -15.63 16.46 -6.44
C ILE A 397 -14.13 16.82 -6.52
N PRO A 398 -13.38 16.95 -5.41
CA PRO A 398 -11.96 17.28 -5.48
C PRO A 398 -11.12 16.26 -6.26
N TYR A 399 -11.58 15.01 -6.38
CA TYR A 399 -10.88 13.98 -7.17
C TYR A 399 -10.68 14.37 -8.63
N PHE A 400 -11.56 15.17 -9.22
CA PHE A 400 -11.41 15.59 -10.61
C PHE A 400 -10.26 16.59 -10.82
N ASP A 401 -9.72 17.14 -9.73
CA ASP A 401 -8.53 18.00 -9.73
C ASP A 401 -7.27 17.22 -9.30
N ILE A 402 -7.32 15.88 -9.26
CA ILE A 402 -6.18 15.07 -8.84
C ILE A 402 -5.01 15.26 -9.80
N ASN A 403 -3.87 15.61 -9.26
CA ASN A 403 -2.60 15.56 -9.95
C ASN A 403 -1.82 14.35 -9.41
N THR A 404 -1.45 13.42 -10.29
CA THR A 404 -0.72 12.20 -9.90
C THR A 404 0.72 12.28 -10.36
N GLY A 405 1.65 12.04 -9.45
CA GLY A 405 3.08 12.07 -9.70
C GLY A 405 3.82 11.30 -8.62
N SER A 406 5.13 11.42 -8.58
CA SER A 406 5.93 10.93 -7.47
C SER A 406 6.25 12.07 -6.51
N ALA A 407 6.24 11.80 -5.21
CA ALA A 407 6.75 12.72 -4.23
C ALA A 407 8.28 12.77 -4.34
N GLY A 408 8.81 13.90 -4.75
CA GLY A 408 10.25 14.11 -4.92
C GLY A 408 10.98 14.25 -3.58
N VAL A 409 12.31 14.39 -3.65
CA VAL A 409 13.21 14.59 -2.49
C VAL A 409 12.80 15.81 -1.67
N SER A 410 12.24 16.85 -2.31
CA SER A 410 11.71 18.06 -1.66
C SER A 410 10.63 17.76 -0.61
N THR A 411 9.95 16.61 -0.69
CA THR A 411 8.92 16.20 0.26
C THR A 411 9.47 15.43 1.48
N PHE A 412 10.76 15.15 1.52
CA PHE A 412 11.38 14.49 2.66
C PHE A 412 11.43 15.43 3.89
N PRO A 413 11.54 14.87 5.10
CA PRO A 413 11.78 15.66 6.30
C PRO A 413 13.04 16.55 6.16
N ASP A 414 12.97 17.80 6.63
CA ASP A 414 14.08 18.75 6.55
C ASP A 414 15.33 18.30 7.31
N SER A 415 15.21 17.31 8.19
CA SER A 415 16.34 16.72 8.92
C SER A 415 17.17 15.74 8.09
N PHE A 416 16.72 15.35 6.89
CA PHE A 416 17.45 14.38 6.07
C PHE A 416 18.62 15.03 5.33
N ARG A 417 19.76 14.36 5.37
CA ARG A 417 21.00 14.83 4.73
C ARG A 417 20.88 14.89 3.22
N SER A 418 20.19 13.90 2.62
CA SER A 418 19.97 13.88 1.19
C SER A 418 19.11 15.03 0.69
N LYS A 419 18.07 15.44 1.46
CA LYS A 419 17.25 16.62 1.13
C LYS A 419 18.05 17.89 1.26
N GLN A 420 18.73 18.08 2.38
CA GLN A 420 19.58 19.27 2.60
C GLN A 420 20.65 19.39 1.54
N GLY A 421 21.28 18.27 1.17
CA GLY A 421 22.26 18.22 0.10
C GLY A 421 21.66 18.54 -1.26
N PHE A 422 20.47 18.02 -1.56
CA PHE A 422 19.76 18.31 -2.81
C PHE A 422 19.38 19.79 -2.94
N GLU A 423 18.77 20.36 -1.91
CA GLU A 423 18.42 21.78 -1.87
C GLU A 423 19.65 22.69 -1.98
N ARG A 424 20.75 22.28 -1.34
CA ARG A 424 22.01 23.02 -1.40
C ARG A 424 22.67 22.94 -2.78
N LEU A 425 22.62 21.76 -3.40
CA LEU A 425 23.14 21.56 -4.75
C LEU A 425 22.34 22.38 -5.77
N GLU A 426 21.00 22.41 -5.62
CA GLU A 426 20.13 23.22 -6.48
C GLU A 426 20.35 24.73 -6.30
N ALA A 427 20.59 25.18 -5.07
CA ALA A 427 20.79 26.60 -4.77
C ALA A 427 22.17 27.14 -5.20
N ASP A 428 23.24 26.35 -5.05
CA ASP A 428 24.63 26.80 -5.24
C ASP A 428 25.22 26.42 -6.59
N PHE A 429 24.66 25.36 -7.21
CA PHE A 429 25.11 24.85 -8.50
C PHE A 429 23.92 24.82 -9.47
N ASP A 430 24.14 24.94 -10.74
CA ASP A 430 23.04 24.83 -11.73
C ASP A 430 22.46 23.41 -11.69
N GLY A 431 21.36 23.22 -10.96
CA GLY A 431 20.80 21.94 -10.50
C GLY A 431 20.42 20.91 -11.59
N GLY A 432 20.53 21.23 -12.85
CA GLY A 432 20.22 20.34 -13.99
C GLY A 432 21.20 19.17 -14.22
N GLU A 433 22.32 19.11 -13.48
CA GLU A 433 23.31 18.02 -13.64
C GLU A 433 22.91 16.74 -12.91
N VAL A 434 21.99 16.81 -11.96
CA VAL A 434 21.69 15.67 -11.08
C VAL A 434 20.75 14.63 -11.73
N ALA A 435 19.91 15.02 -12.67
CA ALA A 435 18.95 14.14 -13.33
C ALA A 435 18.73 14.54 -14.80
N PRO A 436 19.71 14.35 -15.68
CA PRO A 436 19.56 14.72 -17.08
C PRO A 436 18.51 13.85 -17.79
N ALA A 437 17.93 14.40 -18.86
CA ALA A 437 17.25 13.61 -19.87
C ALA A 437 18.31 12.92 -20.75
N GLU A 438 18.24 11.61 -20.87
CA GLU A 438 19.21 10.79 -21.62
C GLU A 438 18.56 10.30 -22.92
N ILE A 439 19.08 10.75 -24.07
CA ILE A 439 18.59 10.36 -25.39
C ILE A 439 19.60 9.37 -25.98
N VAL A 440 19.16 8.12 -26.09
CA VAL A 440 20.00 6.98 -26.51
C VAL A 440 19.73 6.67 -27.98
N ILE A 441 20.78 6.68 -28.80
CA ILE A 441 20.70 6.48 -30.23
C ILE A 441 21.34 5.12 -30.57
N ASP A 442 20.54 4.14 -30.96
CA ASP A 442 20.98 2.80 -31.35
C ASP A 442 21.20 2.71 -32.86
N ARG A 443 22.33 3.10 -33.32
CA ARG A 443 22.85 2.96 -34.69
C ARG A 443 24.30 3.46 -34.77
N ASP A 444 24.84 3.52 -35.99
CA ASP A 444 26.12 4.16 -36.26
C ASP A 444 26.14 5.63 -35.82
N ALA A 445 26.43 5.81 -34.51
CA ALA A 445 26.38 7.07 -33.80
C ALA A 445 27.40 8.11 -34.33
N LYS A 446 28.40 7.65 -35.06
CA LYS A 446 29.43 8.49 -35.71
C LYS A 446 29.10 8.84 -37.16
N SER A 447 27.99 8.33 -37.71
CA SER A 447 27.59 8.65 -39.08
C SER A 447 27.25 10.14 -39.25
N PRO A 448 27.53 10.76 -40.41
CA PRO A 448 27.17 12.14 -40.64
C PRO A 448 25.65 12.42 -40.53
N ALA A 449 24.82 11.43 -40.83
CA ALA A 449 23.38 11.56 -40.73
C ALA A 449 22.94 11.67 -39.27
N VAL A 450 23.47 10.82 -38.38
CA VAL A 450 23.17 10.87 -36.93
C VAL A 450 23.78 12.14 -36.32
N ALA A 451 25.03 12.50 -36.66
CA ALA A 451 25.62 13.73 -36.14
C ALA A 451 24.82 14.98 -36.56
N GLY A 452 24.31 15.03 -37.78
CA GLY A 452 23.46 16.11 -38.26
C GLY A 452 22.08 16.16 -37.49
N ALA A 453 21.49 14.99 -37.19
CA ALA A 453 20.25 14.91 -36.42
C ALA A 453 20.46 15.32 -34.94
N VAL A 454 21.57 14.92 -34.34
CA VAL A 454 21.97 15.34 -32.99
C VAL A 454 22.12 16.85 -32.89
N GLU A 455 22.81 17.49 -33.82
CA GLU A 455 22.97 18.95 -33.83
C GLU A 455 21.62 19.66 -34.09
N LYS A 456 20.76 19.09 -34.94
CA LYS A 456 19.40 19.60 -35.13
C LYS A 456 18.59 19.49 -33.85
N LEU A 457 18.65 18.36 -33.12
CA LEU A 457 17.97 18.17 -31.85
C LEU A 457 18.47 19.16 -30.79
N LYS A 458 19.77 19.33 -30.64
CA LYS A 458 20.37 20.34 -29.75
C LYS A 458 19.82 21.75 -30.04
N GLY A 459 19.72 22.09 -31.34
CA GLY A 459 19.16 23.38 -31.77
C GLY A 459 17.66 23.56 -31.44
N ILE A 460 16.88 22.48 -31.41
CA ILE A 460 15.47 22.49 -30.98
C ILE A 460 15.42 22.63 -29.46
N LEU A 461 16.17 21.83 -28.72
CA LEU A 461 16.20 21.83 -27.25
C LEU A 461 16.63 23.18 -26.67
N ALA A 462 17.58 23.87 -27.30
CA ALA A 462 18.01 25.21 -26.90
C ALA A 462 16.91 26.29 -26.98
N GLN A 463 15.77 25.99 -27.60
CA GLN A 463 14.61 26.91 -27.68
C GLN A 463 13.57 26.62 -26.59
N ASP A 464 13.66 25.50 -25.89
CA ASP A 464 12.79 25.14 -24.78
C ASP A 464 13.54 25.38 -23.46
N SER A 465 13.04 26.30 -22.63
CA SER A 465 13.67 26.74 -21.39
C SER A 465 13.80 25.64 -20.31
N VAL A 466 13.12 24.52 -20.50
CA VAL A 466 13.22 23.36 -19.60
C VAL A 466 14.50 22.56 -19.82
N PHE A 467 15.09 22.65 -21.02
CA PHE A 467 16.33 21.96 -21.36
C PHE A 467 17.53 22.90 -21.32
N GLY A 468 18.60 22.46 -20.67
CA GLY A 468 19.84 23.19 -20.53
C GLY A 468 20.93 22.68 -21.46
N ALA A 469 22.17 22.66 -20.97
CA ALA A 469 23.34 22.19 -21.73
C ALA A 469 23.19 20.73 -22.17
N ALA A 470 23.68 20.45 -23.38
CA ALA A 470 23.61 19.11 -23.99
C ALA A 470 24.98 18.59 -24.38
N THR A 471 25.34 17.43 -23.84
CA THR A 471 26.63 16.73 -24.14
C THR A 471 26.36 15.48 -24.97
N TYR A 472 27.21 15.20 -25.95
CA TYR A 472 27.08 14.02 -26.80
C TYR A 472 28.33 13.15 -26.73
N GLU A 473 28.13 11.89 -26.41
CA GLU A 473 29.19 10.90 -26.38
C GLU A 473 28.81 9.62 -27.15
N THR A 474 29.79 8.81 -27.51
CA THR A 474 29.56 7.54 -28.20
C THR A 474 30.41 6.45 -27.60
N ASN A 475 29.93 5.20 -27.66
CA ASN A 475 30.76 4.06 -27.30
C ASN A 475 31.98 3.91 -28.23
N ALA A 476 32.95 3.10 -27.83
CA ALA A 476 34.20 2.91 -28.58
C ALA A 476 33.96 2.49 -30.05
N ASP A 477 33.00 1.59 -30.27
CA ASP A 477 32.68 1.04 -31.59
C ASP A 477 31.80 1.99 -32.44
N GLY A 478 31.28 3.08 -31.85
CA GLY A 478 30.40 4.03 -32.53
C GLY A 478 29.00 3.49 -32.86
N THR A 479 28.57 2.42 -32.18
CA THR A 479 27.27 1.78 -32.43
C THR A 479 26.15 2.32 -31.55
N VAL A 480 26.47 3.00 -30.47
CA VAL A 480 25.53 3.66 -29.57
C VAL A 480 26.02 5.08 -29.29
N GLY A 481 25.09 6.04 -29.32
CA GLY A 481 25.33 7.43 -28.91
C GLY A 481 24.41 7.79 -27.75
N LEU A 482 24.92 8.61 -26.84
CA LEU A 482 24.17 9.20 -25.74
C LEU A 482 24.23 10.72 -25.87
N LEU A 483 23.05 11.35 -26.02
CA LEU A 483 22.90 12.78 -25.84
C LEU A 483 22.29 13.01 -24.47
N SER A 484 23.09 13.47 -23.52
CA SER A 484 22.68 13.85 -22.18
C SER A 484 22.32 15.33 -22.16
N VAL A 485 21.13 15.66 -21.67
CA VAL A 485 20.61 17.04 -21.66
C VAL A 485 20.18 17.40 -20.26
N GLN A 486 20.78 18.44 -19.71
CA GLN A 486 20.40 18.97 -18.41
C GLN A 486 18.93 19.40 -18.40
N MET A 487 18.24 19.19 -17.29
CA MET A 487 16.88 19.70 -17.09
C MET A 487 16.91 20.82 -16.05
N ALA A 488 16.33 21.97 -16.42
CA ALA A 488 16.30 23.18 -15.57
C ALA A 488 15.16 23.19 -14.56
N VAL A 489 14.48 22.05 -14.37
CA VAL A 489 13.32 21.89 -13.47
C VAL A 489 13.44 20.58 -12.70
N ASP A 490 12.83 20.52 -11.53
CA ASP A 490 12.77 19.29 -10.71
C ASP A 490 12.20 18.13 -11.56
N PRO A 491 12.89 16.98 -11.64
CA PRO A 491 12.53 15.84 -12.48
C PRO A 491 11.17 15.20 -12.17
N TYR A 492 10.62 15.45 -10.98
CA TYR A 492 9.32 14.91 -10.54
C TYR A 492 8.13 15.85 -10.85
N LEU A 493 8.39 17.07 -11.29
CA LEU A 493 7.33 18.02 -11.62
C LEU A 493 6.63 17.67 -12.93
N ASP A 494 5.39 18.08 -13.03
CA ASP A 494 4.53 17.95 -14.20
C ASP A 494 5.11 18.64 -15.44
N GLU A 495 5.86 19.72 -15.23
CA GLU A 495 6.57 20.45 -16.27
C GLU A 495 7.68 19.62 -16.90
N ALA A 496 8.45 18.89 -16.08
CA ALA A 496 9.48 17.96 -16.53
C ALA A 496 8.86 16.79 -17.32
N ASN A 497 7.79 16.18 -16.80
CA ASN A 497 7.07 15.12 -17.49
C ASN A 497 6.58 15.56 -18.88
N ARG A 498 5.96 16.75 -18.98
CA ARG A 498 5.52 17.33 -20.27
C ARG A 498 6.68 17.66 -21.20
N ALA A 499 7.84 18.03 -20.68
CA ALA A 499 9.02 18.26 -21.51
C ALA A 499 9.54 16.95 -22.11
N ILE A 500 9.54 15.85 -21.36
CA ILE A 500 9.90 14.51 -21.89
C ILE A 500 8.85 14.02 -22.91
N GLU A 501 7.55 14.30 -22.70
CA GLU A 501 6.53 14.00 -23.72
C GLU A 501 6.81 14.75 -25.04
N ARG A 502 7.04 16.08 -24.97
CA ARG A 502 7.42 16.86 -26.17
C ARG A 502 8.70 16.34 -26.81
N LEU A 503 9.67 15.95 -25.98
CA LEU A 503 10.93 15.39 -26.48
C LEU A 503 10.70 14.11 -27.30
N ARG A 504 9.87 13.20 -26.81
CA ARG A 504 9.54 11.93 -27.46
C ARG A 504 8.63 12.08 -28.67
N GLU A 505 7.58 12.88 -28.54
CA GLU A 505 6.51 12.94 -29.54
C GLU A 505 6.77 13.98 -30.65
N ASP A 506 7.50 15.07 -30.33
CA ASP A 506 7.72 16.16 -31.25
C ASP A 506 9.19 16.30 -31.66
N TYR A 507 10.13 16.44 -30.72
CA TYR A 507 11.49 16.87 -31.00
C TYR A 507 12.34 15.77 -31.61
N VAL A 508 12.28 14.54 -31.06
CA VAL A 508 12.99 13.38 -31.59
C VAL A 508 12.50 13.03 -33.01
N PRO A 509 11.18 12.93 -33.29
CA PRO A 509 10.70 12.71 -34.66
C PRO A 509 11.09 13.83 -35.64
N GLN A 510 11.08 15.08 -35.19
CA GLN A 510 11.48 16.21 -36.04
C GLN A 510 12.98 16.15 -36.37
N ALA A 511 13.81 15.71 -35.45
CA ALA A 511 15.26 15.65 -35.68
C ALA A 511 15.70 14.38 -36.43
N PHE A 512 15.16 13.23 -36.08
CA PHE A 512 15.57 11.91 -36.55
C PHE A 512 14.63 11.24 -37.56
N GLY A 513 13.49 11.86 -37.91
CA GLY A 513 12.46 11.21 -38.75
C GLY A 513 12.97 10.66 -40.09
N ASP A 514 13.99 11.30 -40.68
CA ASP A 514 14.62 10.85 -41.90
C ASP A 514 15.88 9.99 -41.68
N VAL A 515 16.30 9.77 -40.43
CA VAL A 515 17.51 9.00 -40.07
C VAL A 515 17.08 7.61 -39.60
N PRO A 516 17.60 6.53 -40.20
CA PRO A 516 17.25 5.16 -39.84
C PRO A 516 17.94 4.76 -38.52
N ALA A 517 17.62 5.36 -37.41
CA ALA A 517 18.11 5.07 -36.07
C ALA A 517 16.92 4.84 -35.09
N ASN A 518 17.09 3.93 -34.16
CA ASN A 518 16.18 3.86 -33.04
C ASN A 518 16.67 4.84 -31.96
N VAL A 519 15.77 5.68 -31.51
CA VAL A 519 16.09 6.69 -30.48
C VAL A 519 15.17 6.45 -29.29
N TYR A 520 15.78 6.30 -28.12
CA TYR A 520 15.06 6.07 -26.86
C TYR A 520 15.36 7.23 -25.92
N VAL A 521 14.34 7.61 -25.13
CA VAL A 521 14.50 8.66 -24.12
C VAL A 521 14.39 8.02 -22.74
N THR A 522 15.48 8.08 -21.95
CA THR A 522 15.58 7.54 -20.60
C THR A 522 16.03 8.63 -19.59
N GLY A 523 16.41 8.26 -18.40
CA GLY A 523 16.67 9.16 -17.28
C GLY A 523 15.49 9.20 -16.30
N LEU A 524 15.69 9.81 -15.15
CA LEU A 524 14.76 9.76 -14.01
C LEU A 524 13.34 10.24 -14.37
N THR A 525 13.23 11.39 -15.04
CA THR A 525 11.92 11.94 -15.47
C THR A 525 11.22 11.02 -16.49
N ALA A 526 11.98 10.41 -17.41
CA ALA A 526 11.41 9.49 -18.38
C ALA A 526 10.88 8.20 -17.73
N VAL A 527 11.57 7.68 -16.72
CA VAL A 527 11.11 6.52 -15.91
C VAL A 527 9.86 6.89 -15.12
N ASN A 528 9.81 8.09 -14.52
CA ASN A 528 8.62 8.57 -13.80
C ASN A 528 7.41 8.71 -14.74
N LEU A 529 7.60 9.31 -15.91
CA LEU A 529 6.55 9.44 -16.94
C LEU A 529 6.05 8.06 -17.40
N ASP A 530 6.95 7.11 -17.67
CA ASP A 530 6.57 5.76 -18.09
C ASP A 530 5.81 5.02 -16.97
N SER A 531 6.14 5.26 -15.70
CA SER A 531 5.42 4.71 -14.55
C SER A 531 3.96 5.22 -14.49
N ILE A 532 3.77 6.52 -14.70
CA ILE A 532 2.44 7.14 -14.79
C ILE A 532 1.67 6.58 -16.01
N ASN A 533 2.31 6.48 -17.17
CA ASN A 533 1.70 5.98 -18.41
C ASN A 533 1.33 4.51 -18.33
N VAL A 534 2.19 3.67 -17.76
CA VAL A 534 1.89 2.25 -17.50
C VAL A 534 0.69 2.14 -16.56
N THR A 535 0.68 2.89 -15.48
CA THR A 535 -0.44 2.90 -14.53
C THR A 535 -1.75 3.28 -15.20
N SER A 536 -1.77 4.40 -15.93
CA SER A 536 -2.98 4.90 -16.61
C SER A 536 -3.50 3.91 -17.68
N THR A 537 -2.60 3.30 -18.44
CA THR A 537 -2.92 2.32 -19.49
C THR A 537 -3.56 1.05 -18.92
N TYR A 538 -3.05 0.55 -17.79
CA TYR A 538 -3.54 -0.70 -17.20
C TYR A 538 -4.70 -0.51 -16.22
N THR A 539 -4.96 0.69 -15.74
CA THR A 539 -6.07 1.01 -14.82
C THR A 539 -7.43 0.49 -15.29
N PRO A 540 -7.89 0.70 -16.55
CA PRO A 540 -9.18 0.17 -17.01
C PRO A 540 -9.27 -1.37 -16.94
N TYR A 541 -8.17 -2.07 -17.23
CA TYR A 541 -8.12 -3.53 -17.17
C TYR A 541 -8.24 -4.05 -15.73
N VAL A 542 -7.56 -3.41 -14.79
CA VAL A 542 -7.66 -3.73 -13.35
C VAL A 542 -9.08 -3.47 -12.84
N PHE A 543 -9.68 -2.33 -13.19
CA PHE A 543 -11.07 -2.03 -12.84
C PHE A 543 -12.03 -3.08 -13.41
N ALA A 544 -11.91 -3.41 -14.69
CA ALA A 544 -12.76 -4.42 -15.32
C ALA A 544 -12.60 -5.79 -14.65
N PHE A 545 -11.37 -6.21 -14.33
CA PHE A 545 -11.09 -7.46 -13.66
C PHE A 545 -11.69 -7.49 -12.25
N VAL A 546 -11.40 -6.49 -11.41
CA VAL A 546 -11.84 -6.44 -10.01
C VAL A 546 -13.36 -6.33 -9.92
N LEU A 547 -13.98 -5.41 -10.67
CA LEU A 547 -15.42 -5.22 -10.67
C LEU A 547 -16.15 -6.42 -11.27
N GLY A 548 -15.66 -6.96 -12.38
CA GLY A 548 -16.28 -8.11 -13.06
C GLY A 548 -16.24 -9.36 -12.20
N LEU A 549 -15.08 -9.68 -11.64
CA LEU A 549 -14.93 -10.91 -10.85
C LEU A 549 -15.67 -10.81 -9.51
N SER A 550 -15.65 -9.63 -8.87
CA SER A 550 -16.43 -9.37 -7.65
C SER A 550 -17.95 -9.44 -7.93
N PHE A 551 -18.40 -8.92 -9.08
CA PHE A 551 -19.80 -9.05 -9.49
C PHE A 551 -20.19 -10.52 -9.61
N VAL A 552 -19.38 -11.32 -10.31
CA VAL A 552 -19.65 -12.77 -10.49
C VAL A 552 -19.66 -13.49 -9.14
N LEU A 553 -18.68 -13.21 -8.27
CA LEU A 553 -18.59 -13.86 -6.97
C LEU A 553 -19.81 -13.56 -6.09
N LEU A 554 -20.18 -12.28 -5.95
CA LEU A 554 -21.37 -11.88 -5.18
C LEU A 554 -22.67 -12.42 -5.80
N MET A 555 -22.77 -12.45 -7.13
CA MET A 555 -23.92 -13.05 -7.82
C MET A 555 -24.05 -14.53 -7.49
N LEU A 556 -22.95 -15.27 -7.47
CA LEU A 556 -22.94 -16.70 -7.08
C LEU A 556 -23.35 -16.90 -5.62
N VAL A 557 -22.80 -16.09 -4.73
CA VAL A 557 -23.01 -16.17 -3.28
C VAL A 557 -24.46 -15.85 -2.91
N PHE A 558 -24.98 -14.70 -3.40
CA PHE A 558 -26.33 -14.23 -3.02
C PHE A 558 -27.44 -14.63 -4.00
N ARG A 559 -27.08 -15.22 -5.14
CA ARG A 559 -28.04 -15.57 -6.21
C ARG A 559 -28.93 -14.38 -6.59
N SER A 560 -28.30 -13.24 -6.83
CA SER A 560 -28.92 -12.00 -7.22
C SER A 560 -28.00 -11.22 -8.13
N ILE A 561 -28.55 -10.49 -9.10
CA ILE A 561 -27.80 -9.53 -9.92
C ILE A 561 -27.88 -8.11 -9.32
N VAL A 562 -28.88 -7.81 -8.53
CA VAL A 562 -29.13 -6.49 -7.94
C VAL A 562 -28.18 -6.23 -6.78
N VAL A 563 -27.93 -7.24 -5.95
CA VAL A 563 -26.99 -7.11 -4.80
C VAL A 563 -25.58 -6.74 -5.27
N PRO A 564 -24.92 -7.46 -6.21
CA PRO A 564 -23.60 -7.07 -6.66
C PRO A 564 -23.58 -5.71 -7.37
N ALA A 565 -24.54 -5.41 -8.24
CA ALA A 565 -24.62 -4.12 -8.92
C ALA A 565 -24.67 -2.95 -7.92
N LYS A 566 -25.53 -3.05 -6.92
CA LYS A 566 -25.65 -2.06 -5.84
C LYS A 566 -24.36 -1.95 -5.03
N ALA A 567 -23.75 -3.08 -4.64
CA ALA A 567 -22.52 -3.10 -3.87
C ALA A 567 -21.37 -2.40 -4.61
N ILE A 568 -21.22 -2.66 -5.91
CA ILE A 568 -20.21 -2.00 -6.75
C ILE A 568 -20.41 -0.48 -6.77
N VAL A 569 -21.64 0.00 -7.01
CA VAL A 569 -21.92 1.45 -7.03
C VAL A 569 -21.58 2.09 -5.69
N MET A 570 -21.97 1.46 -4.58
CA MET A 570 -21.70 1.99 -3.24
C MET A 570 -20.20 2.01 -2.90
N ASN A 571 -19.46 0.98 -3.31
CA ASN A 571 -18.01 0.93 -3.11
C ASN A 571 -17.29 1.98 -3.97
N LEU A 572 -17.70 2.19 -5.22
CA LEU A 572 -17.15 3.24 -6.07
C LEU A 572 -17.40 4.64 -5.48
N LEU A 573 -18.57 4.88 -4.87
CA LEU A 573 -18.84 6.13 -4.16
C LEU A 573 -17.92 6.30 -2.93
N SER A 574 -17.66 5.21 -2.17
CA SER A 574 -16.73 5.25 -1.03
C SER A 574 -15.30 5.57 -1.46
N VAL A 575 -14.83 4.88 -2.50
CA VAL A 575 -13.48 5.06 -3.05
C VAL A 575 -13.34 6.47 -3.63
N GLY A 576 -14.31 6.94 -4.40
CA GLY A 576 -14.30 8.30 -4.94
C GLY A 576 -14.26 9.38 -3.85
N ALA A 577 -15.06 9.21 -2.79
CA ALA A 577 -15.04 10.13 -1.65
C ALA A 577 -13.68 10.12 -0.93
N ALA A 578 -13.06 8.94 -0.76
CA ALA A 578 -11.72 8.83 -0.17
C ALA A 578 -10.66 9.53 -1.02
N TYR A 579 -10.70 9.37 -2.33
CA TYR A 579 -9.79 10.07 -3.25
C TYR A 579 -9.96 11.58 -3.18
N GLY A 580 -11.21 12.06 -3.22
CA GLY A 580 -11.47 13.48 -3.12
C GLY A 580 -10.98 14.07 -1.78
N LEU A 581 -11.08 13.32 -0.69
CA LEU A 581 -10.56 13.74 0.61
C LEU A 581 -9.03 13.71 0.68
N ILE A 582 -8.36 12.75 0.02
CA ILE A 582 -6.90 12.76 -0.14
C ILE A 582 -6.46 14.04 -0.88
N VAL A 583 -7.08 14.34 -2.01
CA VAL A 583 -6.79 15.57 -2.78
C VAL A 583 -7.03 16.82 -1.92
N LEU A 584 -8.14 16.86 -1.19
CA LEU A 584 -8.48 18.00 -0.35
C LEU A 584 -7.45 18.23 0.75
N VAL A 585 -6.95 17.17 1.39
CA VAL A 585 -5.99 17.26 2.49
C VAL A 585 -4.56 17.39 1.96
N SER A 586 -4.11 16.47 1.11
CA SER A 586 -2.70 16.43 0.68
C SER A 586 -2.34 17.50 -0.36
N GLN A 587 -3.20 17.71 -1.37
CA GLN A 587 -2.88 18.69 -2.43
C GLN A 587 -3.38 20.10 -2.09
N LYS A 588 -4.61 20.23 -1.54
CA LYS A 588 -5.20 21.54 -1.25
C LYS A 588 -4.93 22.02 0.18
N GLY A 589 -4.26 21.22 1.02
CA GLY A 589 -3.83 21.56 2.38
C GLY A 589 -4.97 21.73 3.39
N PHE A 590 -6.22 21.35 3.04
CA PHE A 590 -7.35 21.56 3.96
C PHE A 590 -7.27 20.64 5.17
N GLY A 591 -6.94 21.21 6.32
CA GLY A 591 -6.78 20.47 7.57
C GLY A 591 -5.45 19.71 7.69
N ALA A 592 -4.53 19.87 6.76
CA ALA A 592 -3.20 19.24 6.79
C ALA A 592 -2.45 19.57 8.08
N ASP A 593 -2.40 20.84 8.50
CA ASP A 593 -1.76 21.28 9.74
C ASP A 593 -2.32 20.58 10.99
N VAL A 594 -3.64 20.37 11.04
CA VAL A 594 -4.30 19.70 12.19
C VAL A 594 -3.94 18.24 12.26
N LEU A 595 -3.75 17.60 11.10
CA LEU A 595 -3.37 16.20 10.99
C LEU A 595 -1.86 15.98 11.09
N GLY A 596 -1.06 17.04 11.02
CA GLY A 596 0.39 16.96 10.92
C GLY A 596 0.87 16.45 9.56
N PHE A 597 0.10 16.69 8.49
CA PHE A 597 0.43 16.27 7.14
C PHE A 597 1.15 17.36 6.38
N GLN A 598 2.07 16.93 5.53
CA GLN A 598 2.72 17.83 4.59
C GLN A 598 1.79 18.08 3.38
N GLN A 599 1.62 19.34 3.00
CA GLN A 599 0.96 19.68 1.74
C GLN A 599 1.93 19.46 0.58
N VAL A 600 1.47 18.78 -0.45
CA VAL A 600 2.24 18.46 -1.66
C VAL A 600 1.38 18.66 -2.90
N ASP A 601 2.00 18.94 -4.05
CA ASP A 601 1.26 19.22 -5.29
C ASP A 601 0.71 17.94 -5.96
N THR A 602 1.21 16.76 -5.57
CA THR A 602 0.88 15.48 -6.21
C THR A 602 0.40 14.43 -5.22
N VAL A 603 -0.46 13.54 -5.70
CA VAL A 603 -0.77 12.25 -5.08
C VAL A 603 0.06 11.18 -5.78
N GLU A 604 0.66 10.28 -5.02
CA GLU A 604 1.46 9.17 -5.56
C GLU A 604 0.71 8.44 -6.69
N PHE A 605 1.34 8.32 -7.87
CA PHE A 605 0.69 7.80 -9.08
C PHE A 605 0.13 6.39 -8.93
N TRP A 606 0.75 5.56 -8.10
CA TRP A 606 0.32 4.18 -7.84
C TRP A 606 -0.81 4.09 -6.81
N LEU A 607 -0.98 5.11 -5.96
CA LEU A 607 -1.88 5.09 -4.81
C LEU A 607 -3.36 4.94 -5.18
N PRO A 608 -3.93 5.66 -6.18
CA PRO A 608 -5.35 5.52 -6.49
C PRO A 608 -5.72 4.08 -6.85
N LEU A 609 -4.95 3.43 -7.70
CA LEU A 609 -5.23 2.07 -8.14
C LEU A 609 -5.02 1.04 -7.04
N PHE A 610 -4.01 1.26 -6.20
CA PHE A 610 -3.76 0.47 -5.00
C PHE A 610 -4.93 0.59 -4.01
N LEU A 611 -5.33 1.79 -3.65
CA LEU A 611 -6.46 2.04 -2.76
C LEU A 611 -7.75 1.41 -3.31
N PHE A 612 -8.03 1.56 -4.60
CA PHE A 612 -9.18 0.92 -5.23
C PHE A 612 -9.18 -0.60 -4.98
N SER A 613 -8.07 -1.28 -5.28
CA SER A 613 -7.97 -2.73 -5.17
C SER A 613 -8.12 -3.22 -3.72
N VAL A 614 -7.43 -2.55 -2.78
CA VAL A 614 -7.49 -2.89 -1.36
C VAL A 614 -8.88 -2.60 -0.78
N LEU A 615 -9.42 -1.39 -1.01
CA LEU A 615 -10.70 -0.98 -0.45
C LEU A 615 -11.85 -1.80 -1.03
N PHE A 616 -11.79 -2.12 -2.32
CA PHE A 616 -12.80 -2.96 -2.93
C PHE A 616 -12.83 -4.36 -2.28
N GLY A 617 -11.65 -4.92 -2.01
CA GLY A 617 -11.51 -6.17 -1.26
C GLY A 617 -12.07 -6.07 0.16
N LEU A 618 -11.56 -5.12 0.95
CA LEU A 618 -11.95 -4.93 2.36
C LEU A 618 -13.43 -4.55 2.55
N SER A 619 -13.98 -3.72 1.67
CA SER A 619 -15.40 -3.34 1.74
C SER A 619 -16.31 -4.52 1.49
N MET A 620 -15.94 -5.44 0.59
CA MET A 620 -16.75 -6.62 0.32
C MET A 620 -16.88 -7.55 1.53
N ASP A 621 -15.88 -7.64 2.38
CA ASP A 621 -15.87 -8.49 3.56
C ASP A 621 -17.06 -8.22 4.47
N TYR A 622 -17.25 -6.99 4.83
CA TYR A 622 -18.37 -6.60 5.69
C TYR A 622 -19.71 -6.62 4.96
N HIS A 623 -19.72 -6.37 3.64
CA HIS A 623 -20.94 -6.49 2.85
C HIS A 623 -21.48 -7.93 2.87
N VAL A 624 -20.58 -8.90 2.65
CA VAL A 624 -20.93 -10.32 2.71
C VAL A 624 -21.46 -10.70 4.09
N PHE A 625 -20.83 -10.21 5.17
CA PHE A 625 -21.24 -10.51 6.53
C PHE A 625 -22.63 -9.95 6.87
N LEU A 626 -22.89 -8.68 6.58
CA LEU A 626 -24.18 -8.02 6.79
C LEU A 626 -25.28 -8.69 5.96
N LEU A 627 -25.03 -8.87 4.67
CA LEU A 627 -26.01 -9.44 3.73
C LEU A 627 -26.33 -10.90 4.03
N SER A 628 -25.37 -11.69 4.53
CA SER A 628 -25.62 -13.06 4.96
C SER A 628 -26.67 -13.12 6.07
N ARG A 629 -26.56 -12.24 7.09
CA ARG A 629 -27.54 -12.15 8.19
C ARG A 629 -28.91 -11.68 7.72
N ILE A 630 -28.93 -10.70 6.81
CA ILE A 630 -30.16 -10.24 6.19
C ILE A 630 -30.82 -11.38 5.40
N ARG A 631 -30.05 -12.12 4.61
CA ARG A 631 -30.55 -13.23 3.81
C ARG A 631 -31.11 -14.35 4.67
N GLU A 632 -30.39 -14.75 5.72
CA GLU A 632 -30.84 -15.78 6.67
C GLU A 632 -32.22 -15.44 7.26
N ARG A 633 -32.36 -14.18 7.71
CA ARG A 633 -33.63 -13.72 8.29
C ARG A 633 -34.76 -13.65 7.24
N TYR A 634 -34.43 -13.17 6.04
CA TYR A 634 -35.37 -13.09 4.93
C TYR A 634 -35.87 -14.46 4.49
N ASP A 635 -35.01 -15.46 4.42
CA ASP A 635 -35.39 -16.83 4.04
C ASP A 635 -36.34 -17.48 5.06
N VAL A 636 -36.33 -17.02 6.33
CA VAL A 636 -37.24 -17.50 7.38
C VAL A 636 -38.58 -16.71 7.43
N THR A 637 -38.49 -15.36 7.28
CA THR A 637 -39.64 -14.50 7.50
C THR A 637 -40.39 -14.07 6.25
N GLY A 638 -39.66 -14.05 5.09
CA GLY A 638 -40.17 -13.45 3.86
C GLY A 638 -40.33 -11.92 3.91
N ASP A 639 -40.05 -11.27 5.05
CA ASP A 639 -40.14 -9.81 5.21
C ASP A 639 -38.73 -9.16 5.07
N ASN A 640 -38.55 -8.43 3.97
CA ASN A 640 -37.30 -7.74 3.70
C ASN A 640 -37.02 -6.61 4.71
N THR A 641 -38.04 -5.92 5.21
CA THR A 641 -37.87 -4.80 6.15
C THR A 641 -37.40 -5.30 7.51
N ASP A 642 -38.06 -6.36 8.04
CA ASP A 642 -37.64 -7.02 9.28
C ASP A 642 -36.23 -7.62 9.13
N ALA A 643 -35.92 -8.26 7.99
CA ALA A 643 -34.63 -8.88 7.75
C ALA A 643 -33.48 -7.85 7.73
N VAL A 644 -33.67 -6.70 7.08
CA VAL A 644 -32.66 -5.63 7.04
C VAL A 644 -32.45 -5.01 8.43
N ALA A 645 -33.52 -4.72 9.14
CA ALA A 645 -33.43 -4.18 10.51
C ALA A 645 -32.77 -5.17 11.49
N TYR A 646 -33.05 -6.46 11.35
CA TYR A 646 -32.42 -7.53 12.13
C TYR A 646 -30.93 -7.63 11.82
N GLY A 647 -30.57 -7.66 10.53
CA GLY A 647 -29.16 -7.72 10.10
C GLY A 647 -28.34 -6.57 10.67
N LEU A 648 -28.84 -5.33 10.56
CA LEU A 648 -28.15 -4.15 11.07
C LEU A 648 -27.98 -4.19 12.60
N ARG A 649 -29.02 -4.57 13.33
CA ARG A 649 -28.96 -4.72 14.80
C ARG A 649 -27.92 -5.74 15.26
N THR A 650 -27.89 -6.90 14.61
CA THR A 650 -27.04 -8.02 15.05
C THR A 650 -25.58 -7.90 14.62
N THR A 651 -25.27 -7.10 13.59
CA THR A 651 -23.91 -6.96 13.06
C THR A 651 -23.27 -5.59 13.29
N GLY A 652 -24.08 -4.56 13.57
CA GLY A 652 -23.63 -3.17 13.60
C GLY A 652 -22.48 -2.93 14.57
N ARG A 653 -22.57 -3.42 15.81
CA ARG A 653 -21.52 -3.28 16.82
C ARG A 653 -20.20 -3.94 16.38
N LEU A 654 -20.27 -5.17 15.86
CA LEU A 654 -19.08 -5.94 15.50
C LEU A 654 -18.40 -5.31 14.30
N ILE A 655 -19.17 -4.90 13.28
CA ILE A 655 -18.63 -4.22 12.08
C ILE A 655 -17.99 -2.88 12.47
N THR A 656 -18.65 -2.08 13.31
CA THR A 656 -18.10 -0.78 13.74
C THR A 656 -16.83 -0.96 14.57
N GLY A 657 -16.82 -1.96 15.48
CA GLY A 657 -15.62 -2.26 16.26
C GLY A 657 -14.44 -2.67 15.38
N ALA A 658 -14.68 -3.55 14.41
CA ALA A 658 -13.68 -3.97 13.44
C ALA A 658 -13.17 -2.81 12.57
N ALA A 659 -14.08 -1.98 12.07
CA ALA A 659 -13.72 -0.80 11.30
C ALA A 659 -12.89 0.21 12.11
N LEU A 660 -13.23 0.47 13.37
CA LEU A 660 -12.44 1.35 14.23
C LEU A 660 -11.03 0.81 14.46
N ILE A 661 -10.86 -0.52 14.57
CA ILE A 661 -9.53 -1.14 14.66
C ILE A 661 -8.73 -0.86 13.38
N MET A 662 -9.33 -1.07 12.20
CA MET A 662 -8.65 -0.81 10.94
C MET A 662 -8.33 0.67 10.76
N VAL A 663 -9.26 1.58 11.10
CA VAL A 663 -9.03 3.03 11.07
C VAL A 663 -7.88 3.40 12.00
N ALA A 664 -7.77 2.77 13.18
CA ALA A 664 -6.67 3.00 14.11
C ALA A 664 -5.33 2.50 13.55
N VAL A 665 -5.32 1.32 12.94
CA VAL A 665 -4.11 0.77 12.30
C VAL A 665 -3.67 1.67 11.14
N PHE A 666 -4.55 1.95 10.19
CA PHE A 666 -4.22 2.80 9.04
C PHE A 666 -3.87 4.24 9.46
N GLY A 667 -4.59 4.79 10.46
CA GLY A 667 -4.27 6.09 11.04
C GLY A 667 -2.91 6.13 11.72
N GLY A 668 -2.45 5.03 12.32
CA GLY A 668 -1.10 4.90 12.86
C GLY A 668 -0.03 5.07 11.78
N PHE A 669 -0.22 4.44 10.61
CA PHE A 669 0.67 4.62 9.45
C PHE A 669 0.58 6.02 8.85
N ALA A 670 -0.61 6.64 8.87
CA ALA A 670 -0.79 8.02 8.42
C ALA A 670 -0.02 9.07 9.27
N MET A 671 0.43 8.70 10.47
CA MET A 671 1.23 9.56 11.35
C MET A 671 2.75 9.47 11.08
N GLY A 672 3.16 8.80 10.01
CA GLY A 672 4.54 8.74 9.55
C GLY A 672 5.03 10.06 8.96
N ASP A 673 6.32 10.14 8.71
CA ASP A 673 6.99 11.32 8.17
C ASP A 673 6.97 11.33 6.62
N LEU A 674 6.87 10.14 5.99
CA LEU A 674 6.80 10.02 4.54
C LEU A 674 5.39 10.32 4.00
N VAL A 675 5.30 11.25 3.05
CA VAL A 675 4.05 11.68 2.41
C VAL A 675 3.24 10.51 1.84
N MET A 676 3.90 9.55 1.20
CA MET A 676 3.23 8.38 0.63
C MET A 676 2.54 7.51 1.70
N LEU A 677 3.12 7.37 2.90
CA LEU A 677 2.51 6.64 4.01
C LEU A 677 1.38 7.45 4.64
N GLN A 678 1.52 8.79 4.73
CA GLN A 678 0.44 9.69 5.13
C GLN A 678 -0.77 9.55 4.20
N GLN A 679 -0.56 9.65 2.90
CA GLN A 679 -1.62 9.52 1.88
C GLN A 679 -2.27 8.13 1.90
N THR A 680 -1.47 7.06 2.01
CA THR A 680 -1.96 5.68 2.03
C THR A 680 -2.78 5.38 3.28
N GLY A 681 -2.22 5.67 4.45
CA GLY A 681 -2.86 5.43 5.73
C GLY A 681 -4.13 6.25 5.91
N PHE A 682 -4.10 7.54 5.55
CA PHE A 682 -5.28 8.41 5.57
C PHE A 682 -6.36 7.92 4.60
N GLY A 683 -5.98 7.63 3.35
CA GLY A 683 -6.92 7.17 2.33
C GLY A 683 -7.64 5.88 2.71
N LEU A 684 -6.89 4.86 3.19
CA LEU A 684 -7.46 3.61 3.68
C LEU A 684 -8.33 3.83 4.93
N GLY A 685 -7.82 4.61 5.89
CA GLY A 685 -8.54 4.88 7.14
C GLY A 685 -9.88 5.58 6.91
N VAL A 686 -9.87 6.64 6.11
CA VAL A 686 -11.09 7.41 5.79
C VAL A 686 -12.06 6.59 4.97
N ALA A 687 -11.59 5.83 3.99
CA ALA A 687 -12.46 4.99 3.17
C ALA A 687 -13.16 3.91 3.99
N VAL A 688 -12.42 3.22 4.89
CA VAL A 688 -13.01 2.23 5.81
C VAL A 688 -13.98 2.89 6.78
N LEU A 689 -13.67 4.08 7.28
CA LEU A 689 -14.59 4.83 8.16
C LEU A 689 -15.89 5.18 7.45
N ILE A 690 -15.84 5.71 6.23
CA ILE A 690 -17.00 6.04 5.39
C ILE A 690 -17.82 4.78 5.11
N ASP A 691 -17.17 3.71 4.70
CA ASP A 691 -17.84 2.46 4.33
C ASP A 691 -18.57 1.84 5.54
N ALA A 692 -17.88 1.67 6.65
CA ALA A 692 -18.44 1.03 7.83
C ALA A 692 -19.52 1.87 8.54
N THR A 693 -19.41 3.19 8.54
CA THR A 693 -20.35 4.07 9.24
C THR A 693 -21.47 4.56 8.33
N ILE A 694 -21.15 5.27 7.27
CA ILE A 694 -22.14 5.97 6.44
C ILE A 694 -22.81 4.99 5.47
N ILE A 695 -22.02 4.22 4.73
CA ILE A 695 -22.58 3.34 3.69
C ILE A 695 -23.34 2.19 4.31
N ARG A 696 -22.78 1.48 5.27
CA ARG A 696 -23.39 0.28 5.84
C ARG A 696 -24.51 0.57 6.80
N SER A 697 -24.40 1.63 7.59
CA SER A 697 -25.42 1.94 8.58
C SER A 697 -26.61 2.69 8.00
N ILE A 698 -26.43 3.41 6.87
CA ILE A 698 -27.48 4.24 6.28
C ILE A 698 -27.81 3.85 4.84
N LEU A 699 -26.80 3.87 3.92
CA LEU A 699 -27.03 3.74 2.49
C LEU A 699 -27.49 2.32 2.10
N VAL A 700 -26.81 1.27 2.62
CA VAL A 700 -27.17 -0.14 2.35
C VAL A 700 -28.58 -0.46 2.87
N PRO A 701 -28.94 -0.23 4.15
CA PRO A 701 -30.26 -0.57 4.64
C PRO A 701 -31.36 0.27 4.00
N SER A 702 -31.14 1.58 3.75
CA SER A 702 -32.08 2.43 3.05
C SER A 702 -32.38 1.94 1.64
N SER A 703 -31.35 1.64 0.85
CA SER A 703 -31.49 1.13 -0.50
C SER A 703 -32.15 -0.26 -0.54
N MET A 704 -31.82 -1.14 0.42
CA MET A 704 -32.44 -2.46 0.52
C MET A 704 -33.93 -2.37 0.87
N LYS A 705 -34.31 -1.40 1.69
CA LYS A 705 -35.73 -1.17 1.97
C LYS A 705 -36.48 -0.69 0.73
N LEU A 706 -35.90 0.26 -0.02
CA LEU A 706 -36.54 0.80 -1.23
C LEU A 706 -36.70 -0.25 -2.33
N LEU A 707 -35.71 -1.11 -2.49
CA LEU A 707 -35.73 -2.20 -3.48
C LEU A 707 -36.61 -3.38 -3.06
N GLY A 708 -36.85 -3.58 -1.76
CA GLY A 708 -37.71 -4.67 -1.27
C GLY A 708 -37.28 -6.06 -1.79
N ALA A 709 -38.23 -6.82 -2.34
CA ALA A 709 -37.95 -8.15 -2.87
C ALA A 709 -37.02 -8.16 -4.11
N TRP A 710 -36.90 -7.01 -4.82
CA TRP A 710 -36.01 -6.91 -5.97
C TRP A 710 -34.52 -7.09 -5.59
N ASN A 711 -34.15 -6.87 -4.34
CA ASN A 711 -32.78 -7.19 -3.88
C ASN A 711 -32.39 -8.63 -4.19
N TRP A 712 -33.34 -9.55 -4.22
CA TRP A 712 -33.09 -10.99 -4.39
C TRP A 712 -33.42 -11.49 -5.80
N TYR A 713 -33.56 -10.58 -6.76
CA TYR A 713 -33.90 -10.93 -8.13
C TYR A 713 -32.72 -11.62 -8.84
N LEU A 714 -33.01 -12.83 -9.37
CA LEU A 714 -32.14 -13.59 -10.24
C LEU A 714 -32.92 -13.92 -11.53
N PRO A 715 -32.43 -13.55 -12.71
CA PRO A 715 -33.05 -13.91 -13.97
C PRO A 715 -33.23 -15.44 -14.12
N PRO A 716 -34.34 -15.91 -14.68
CA PRO A 716 -34.60 -17.36 -14.86
C PRO A 716 -33.48 -18.09 -15.62
N VAL A 717 -32.84 -17.42 -16.58
CA VAL A 717 -31.68 -17.93 -17.33
C VAL A 717 -30.50 -18.34 -16.44
N LEU A 718 -30.36 -17.72 -15.26
CA LEU A 718 -29.30 -17.98 -14.27
C LEU A 718 -29.74 -18.93 -13.14
N SER A 719 -30.92 -19.52 -13.22
CA SER A 719 -31.47 -20.43 -12.19
C SER A 719 -30.63 -21.68 -11.94
N TRP A 720 -29.82 -22.10 -12.92
CA TRP A 720 -28.89 -23.24 -12.87
C TRP A 720 -27.69 -23.01 -11.94
N LEU A 721 -27.41 -21.76 -11.51
CA LEU A 721 -26.29 -21.44 -10.63
C LEU A 721 -26.35 -22.27 -9.33
N PRO A 722 -25.22 -22.81 -8.85
CA PRO A 722 -25.17 -23.61 -7.64
C PRO A 722 -25.64 -22.81 -6.42
N ARG A 723 -26.28 -23.47 -5.45
CA ARG A 723 -26.61 -22.88 -4.15
C ARG A 723 -25.38 -23.01 -3.24
N ILE A 724 -24.56 -21.99 -3.20
CA ILE A 724 -23.41 -21.93 -2.30
C ILE A 724 -23.93 -21.41 -0.96
N GLY A 725 -24.28 -22.30 -0.02
CA GLY A 725 -24.67 -21.92 1.33
C GLY A 725 -23.47 -21.36 2.07
N ILE A 726 -23.52 -20.08 2.43
CA ILE A 726 -22.49 -19.43 3.27
C ILE A 726 -22.57 -19.96 4.70
N GLU A 727 -23.77 -20.30 5.18
CA GLU A 727 -23.99 -20.85 6.51
C GLU A 727 -24.41 -22.32 6.42
N GLY A 728 -23.72 -23.18 7.22
CA GLY A 728 -24.13 -24.57 7.39
C GLY A 728 -25.52 -24.59 8.02
N LYS A 729 -26.39 -25.50 7.53
CA LYS A 729 -27.68 -25.78 8.18
C LYS A 729 -27.41 -26.00 9.67
N THR A 730 -27.75 -25.02 10.49
CA THR A 730 -27.90 -25.24 11.92
C THR A 730 -29.09 -26.17 12.06
N GLY A 731 -28.87 -27.44 12.39
CA GLY A 731 -29.91 -28.38 12.79
C GLY A 731 -30.57 -27.85 14.06
N GLY A 732 -31.54 -26.97 13.92
CA GLY A 732 -32.51 -26.72 14.98
C GLY A 732 -33.35 -27.99 15.15
N PRO A 733 -33.70 -28.40 16.37
CA PRO A 733 -34.70 -29.45 16.55
C PRO A 733 -35.98 -29.03 15.80
N ALA A 734 -36.50 -29.96 15.00
CA ALA A 734 -37.82 -29.78 14.41
C ALA A 734 -38.81 -29.40 15.50
N PRO A 735 -39.73 -28.42 15.29
CA PRO A 735 -40.76 -28.17 16.25
C PRO A 735 -41.52 -29.49 16.45
N GLU A 736 -41.49 -30.01 17.67
CA GLU A 736 -42.34 -31.12 18.07
C GLU A 736 -43.79 -30.75 17.70
N ALA A 737 -44.33 -31.53 16.78
CA ALA A 737 -45.73 -31.45 16.46
C ALA A 737 -46.48 -31.61 17.79
N ALA A 738 -47.21 -30.57 18.21
CA ALA A 738 -48.16 -30.67 19.32
C ALA A 738 -49.13 -31.78 19.00
N GLY A 739 -48.86 -32.96 19.60
CA GLY A 739 -49.75 -34.10 19.57
C GLY A 739 -51.05 -33.77 20.26
N GLY A 740 -52.08 -33.64 19.49
CA GLY A 740 -53.46 -33.62 20.00
C GLY A 740 -53.75 -34.87 20.78
N GLY A 741 -53.78 -34.75 22.09
CA GLY A 741 -54.36 -35.72 23.00
C GLY A 741 -55.87 -35.53 23.10
N GLY A 742 -56.60 -36.27 22.27
CA GLY A 742 -58.02 -36.50 22.52
C GLY A 742 -58.16 -37.51 23.64
N GLY A 743 -58.72 -37.09 24.76
CA GLY A 743 -59.16 -37.96 25.83
C GLY A 743 -60.67 -38.24 25.74
N GLY A 744 -61.08 -39.45 25.61
CA GLY A 744 -62.43 -39.87 25.83
C GLY A 744 -62.60 -40.52 27.18
N SER A 745 -63.79 -40.29 27.72
CA SER A 745 -64.53 -40.87 28.80
C SER A 745 -64.21 -40.36 30.18
#